data_0e001c85b6dc07982628100b01316767
#
_entry.id   0e001c85b6dc07982628100b01316767
#
_cell.length_a   1.000
_cell.length_b   1.000
_cell.length_c   1.000
_cell.angle_alpha   90.00
_cell.angle_beta   90.00
_cell.angle_gamma   90.00
#
_symmetry.space_group_name_H-M   'P 1'
#
loop_
_entity.id
_entity.type
_entity.pdbx_description
1 polymer ?
#
loop_
_entity_poly.entity_id
_entity_poly.type
_entity_poly.pdbx_seq_one_letter_code
_entity_poly.pdbx_strand_id
1 'polypeptide(L)'
;MDAWRGFKSGDWQNNINVSDFIKHNYTEYTGDEAFLEGPTENTKKLWDILSGMLKIEREKGIYDAETKIPSKIDAYGAGYIDKNLETIVGLQTDAPLKRAIFPNGGLRMVENSLEAFGYKLDPTTKEIYEKYRKSHNAGVFSAYTPAIKAARHTGIITGLPDAYGRGRIIGDYRRVALYGVDRLIAERKREFDAYDPAEMTEDVIRDREEMFEQLEALKALKRMAAAYGFDIGRPAETAQEAVQWTYFGYLGAIKDQNGAAMSLGKTAGFLDVYIERDLKEGRITERDAQEFIDHFIMKLRIVRFLRTPEYDQLFSGDPVWVTESIGGMNNEGNSWVTKNAFRYLNTLYNLGTAPEPNLTILWSERLPENWKRFCSKVSIDTSSLQYENDDIMRPQFGEDYGIACCVSPMAIGKQMQFFGARANLPKALLYAINGGKDELKKEQVTPVGEFEKITSEYLDFDEVWEKYDKMLTWLASTYVKALNIIHYMHDKYSYEALEMALHSLDIKRTEACGIAGLSIVADSLAAIKYGKVRVIRDEDGDAVDYVVEQPYVPFGNNDDRTDELAVKVVRTFMNKIRSHKMYRDAEPTQSVLTITSNVVYGKKTGNTPDGRRAGAPFGPGANPMHGRDTKGAVASLASVAKLPFEDANDGISYTFAITPETLGKTDDEKKNNLVGLLDGYFKQTGHHLNVNVFGRELLEDAMEHPENYPQLTIRVSGYAVNFIKLTKEQQLDVINRTISSKM
;
A
#
# COMPACT_ATOMS: atom_id res chain seq x y z
N MET A 1 23.94 -9.86 29.84
CA MET A 1 23.73 -8.48 30.31
C MET A 1 22.24 -8.24 30.42
N ASP A 2 21.79 -7.32 31.25
CA ASP A 2 20.37 -6.91 31.22
C ASP A 2 20.11 -6.12 29.93
N ALA A 3 19.35 -6.70 29.02
CA ALA A 3 19.05 -6.12 27.70
C ALA A 3 18.31 -4.77 27.81
N TRP A 4 17.61 -4.56 28.90
CA TRP A 4 16.85 -3.34 29.18
C TRP A 4 17.61 -2.30 30.00
N ARG A 5 18.88 -2.54 30.27
CA ARG A 5 19.74 -1.58 31.00
C ARG A 5 19.71 -0.21 30.31
N GLY A 6 19.53 0.83 31.09
CA GLY A 6 19.48 2.21 30.62
C GLY A 6 18.11 2.70 30.16
N PHE A 7 17.12 1.82 30.09
CA PHE A 7 15.75 2.20 29.77
C PHE A 7 14.93 2.53 31.00
N LYS A 8 14.01 3.47 30.88
CA LYS A 8 13.05 3.82 31.92
C LYS A 8 11.99 2.73 32.02
N SER A 9 11.62 2.38 33.26
CA SER A 9 10.59 1.39 33.56
C SER A 9 9.21 1.88 33.13
N GLY A 10 8.32 0.94 32.81
CA GLY A 10 6.94 1.17 32.43
C GLY A 10 6.14 -0.12 32.43
N ASP A 11 4.89 -0.05 32.01
CA ASP A 11 3.99 -1.20 31.86
C ASP A 11 4.55 -2.20 30.85
N TRP A 12 5.30 -1.74 29.86
CA TRP A 12 5.96 -2.56 28.83
C TRP A 12 6.86 -3.67 29.37
N GLN A 13 7.37 -3.53 30.60
CA GLN A 13 8.20 -4.58 31.22
C GLN A 13 7.37 -5.79 31.65
N ASN A 14 6.14 -5.56 32.07
CA ASN A 14 5.22 -6.61 32.56
C ASN A 14 4.34 -7.18 31.46
N ASN A 15 3.89 -6.33 30.56
CA ASN A 15 2.97 -6.62 29.45
C ASN A 15 3.64 -6.41 28.08
N ILE A 16 3.13 -7.04 27.03
CA ILE A 16 3.57 -6.77 25.66
C ILE A 16 2.99 -5.43 25.22
N ASN A 17 3.76 -4.35 25.36
CA ASN A 17 3.32 -2.98 25.09
C ASN A 17 4.48 -2.11 24.55
N VAL A 18 4.74 -2.22 23.25
CA VAL A 18 5.83 -1.48 22.59
C VAL A 18 5.56 0.03 22.59
N SER A 19 4.30 0.45 22.46
CA SER A 19 3.94 1.88 22.49
C SER A 19 4.32 2.53 23.82
N ASP A 20 4.07 1.84 24.95
CA ASP A 20 4.47 2.32 26.29
C ASP A 20 6.00 2.41 26.43
N PHE A 21 6.75 1.44 25.89
CA PHE A 21 8.20 1.49 25.85
C PHE A 21 8.71 2.74 25.11
N ILE A 22 8.20 2.98 23.90
CA ILE A 22 8.62 4.15 23.10
C ILE A 22 8.29 5.43 23.87
N LYS A 23 7.09 5.56 24.37
CA LYS A 23 6.60 6.75 25.08
C LYS A 23 7.49 7.14 26.27
N HIS A 24 7.97 6.16 27.03
CA HIS A 24 8.85 6.41 28.17
C HIS A 24 10.30 6.70 27.81
N ASN A 25 10.77 6.22 26.65
CA ASN A 25 12.20 6.14 26.35
C ASN A 25 12.65 6.96 25.12
N TYR A 26 11.75 7.38 24.23
CA TYR A 26 12.15 8.16 23.05
C TYR A 26 12.65 9.55 23.43
N THR A 27 13.43 10.14 22.55
CA THR A 27 13.91 11.53 22.66
C THR A 27 13.40 12.32 21.46
N GLU A 28 12.49 13.26 21.71
CA GLU A 28 12.03 14.18 20.66
C GLU A 28 13.21 15.00 20.13
N TYR A 29 13.32 15.11 18.82
CA TYR A 29 14.36 15.88 18.17
C TYR A 29 13.78 17.06 17.39
N THR A 30 14.21 18.25 17.78
CA THR A 30 13.78 19.52 17.15
C THR A 30 14.91 20.23 16.40
N GLY A 31 16.11 19.63 16.39
CA GLY A 31 17.27 20.13 15.64
C GLY A 31 17.15 19.90 14.13
N ASP A 32 18.19 20.24 13.41
CA ASP A 32 18.30 20.10 11.96
C ASP A 32 19.08 18.84 11.55
N GLU A 33 19.34 18.70 10.25
CA GLU A 33 20.03 17.58 9.63
C GLU A 33 21.56 17.60 9.75
N ALA A 34 22.16 18.55 10.45
CA ALA A 34 23.62 18.74 10.49
C ALA A 34 24.42 17.57 11.08
N PHE A 35 23.77 16.69 11.88
CA PHE A 35 24.41 15.49 12.46
C PHE A 35 24.49 14.30 11.48
N LEU A 36 23.79 14.37 10.34
CA LEU A 36 23.72 13.25 9.41
C LEU A 36 25.07 12.96 8.77
N GLU A 37 25.35 11.68 8.63
CA GLU A 37 26.59 11.18 8.03
C GLU A 37 26.35 10.63 6.61
N GLY A 38 27.35 10.73 5.77
CA GLY A 38 27.36 10.08 4.47
C GLY A 38 27.52 8.54 4.59
N PRO A 39 27.42 7.81 3.47
CA PRO A 39 27.54 6.36 3.47
C PRO A 39 28.97 5.93 3.87
N THR A 40 29.06 4.85 4.66
CA THR A 40 30.36 4.22 4.98
C THR A 40 30.97 3.55 3.74
N GLU A 41 32.24 3.18 3.81
CA GLU A 41 32.89 2.40 2.73
C GLU A 41 32.23 1.03 2.53
N ASN A 42 31.77 0.39 3.61
CA ASN A 42 31.01 -0.86 3.51
C ASN A 42 29.67 -0.64 2.83
N THR A 43 28.93 0.40 3.19
CA THR A 43 27.68 0.79 2.53
C THR A 43 27.87 0.99 1.03
N LYS A 44 28.89 1.76 0.62
CA LYS A 44 29.20 2.01 -0.81
C LYS A 44 29.49 0.72 -1.56
N LYS A 45 30.40 -0.12 -1.04
CA LYS A 45 30.77 -1.39 -1.69
C LYS A 45 29.57 -2.34 -1.80
N LEU A 46 28.77 -2.45 -0.73
CA LEU A 46 27.59 -3.31 -0.72
C LEU A 46 26.53 -2.81 -1.71
N TRP A 47 26.34 -1.50 -1.78
CA TRP A 47 25.41 -0.88 -2.73
C TRP A 47 25.87 -1.04 -4.18
N ASP A 48 27.17 -0.95 -4.47
CA ASP A 48 27.73 -1.18 -5.79
C ASP A 48 27.48 -2.63 -6.28
N ILE A 49 27.71 -3.61 -5.40
CA ILE A 49 27.40 -5.03 -5.68
C ILE A 49 25.92 -5.19 -6.02
N LEU A 50 25.05 -4.66 -5.13
CA LEU A 50 23.60 -4.78 -5.28
C LEU A 50 23.08 -4.04 -6.53
N SER A 51 23.61 -2.86 -6.83
CA SER A 51 23.27 -2.08 -8.02
C SER A 51 23.58 -2.84 -9.31
N GLY A 52 24.70 -3.58 -9.34
CA GLY A 52 25.05 -4.48 -10.45
C GLY A 52 24.01 -5.59 -10.63
N MET A 53 23.58 -6.22 -9.54
CA MET A 53 22.52 -7.25 -9.56
C MET A 53 21.17 -6.68 -10.01
N LEU A 54 20.78 -5.50 -9.51
CA LEU A 54 19.55 -4.83 -9.91
C LEU A 54 19.54 -4.43 -11.40
N LYS A 55 20.71 -4.10 -11.96
CA LYS A 55 20.85 -3.88 -13.42
C LYS A 55 20.53 -5.13 -14.21
N ILE A 56 21.09 -6.29 -13.81
CA ILE A 56 20.81 -7.58 -14.45
C ILE A 56 19.32 -7.96 -14.30
N GLU A 57 18.73 -7.72 -13.12
CA GLU A 57 17.28 -7.95 -12.91
C GLU A 57 16.44 -7.14 -13.92
N ARG A 58 16.78 -5.87 -14.14
CA ARG A 58 16.07 -5.03 -15.11
C ARG A 58 16.21 -5.54 -16.56
N GLU A 59 17.39 -5.99 -16.94
CA GLU A 59 17.65 -6.48 -18.29
C GLU A 59 16.95 -7.81 -18.60
N LYS A 60 16.79 -8.68 -17.59
CA LYS A 60 16.20 -10.02 -17.73
C LYS A 60 14.73 -10.11 -17.31
N GLY A 61 14.19 -9.08 -16.67
CA GLY A 61 12.86 -9.09 -16.03
C GLY A 61 12.91 -9.60 -14.60
N ILE A 62 13.63 -10.67 -14.29
CA ILE A 62 13.97 -11.14 -12.93
C ILE A 62 15.45 -11.53 -12.87
N TYR A 63 16.02 -11.54 -11.67
CA TYR A 63 17.42 -11.96 -11.47
C TYR A 63 17.54 -13.49 -11.45
N ASP A 64 16.75 -14.13 -10.58
CA ASP A 64 16.68 -15.58 -10.40
C ASP A 64 15.36 -15.99 -9.77
N ALA A 65 14.98 -17.28 -9.83
CA ALA A 65 13.78 -17.83 -9.20
C ALA A 65 14.03 -19.22 -8.61
N GLU A 66 13.37 -19.48 -7.47
CA GLU A 66 13.25 -20.82 -6.90
C GLU A 66 12.23 -21.64 -7.72
N THR A 67 12.50 -22.90 -7.92
CA THR A 67 11.62 -23.78 -8.73
C THR A 67 11.13 -25.01 -7.99
N LYS A 68 11.69 -25.30 -6.81
CA LYS A 68 11.46 -26.56 -6.11
C LYS A 68 10.94 -26.41 -4.68
N ILE A 69 11.51 -25.48 -3.91
CA ILE A 69 11.24 -25.35 -2.49
C ILE A 69 10.16 -24.29 -2.24
N PRO A 70 8.92 -24.67 -1.84
CA PRO A 70 7.92 -23.71 -1.41
C PRO A 70 8.41 -22.85 -0.24
N SER A 71 8.17 -21.55 -0.30
CA SER A 71 8.61 -20.63 0.75
C SER A 71 7.91 -20.92 2.08
N LYS A 72 8.70 -20.92 3.13
CA LYS A 72 8.34 -20.94 4.54
C LYS A 72 9.41 -20.19 5.32
N ILE A 73 9.12 -19.81 6.56
CA ILE A 73 9.99 -19.01 7.40
C ILE A 73 11.41 -19.57 7.47
N ASP A 74 11.56 -20.87 7.67
CA ASP A 74 12.82 -21.59 7.83
C ASP A 74 13.15 -22.55 6.66
N ALA A 75 12.55 -22.32 5.47
CA ALA A 75 12.73 -23.21 4.32
C ALA A 75 14.13 -23.14 3.69
N TYR A 76 14.83 -22.03 3.86
CA TYR A 76 16.13 -21.78 3.23
C TYR A 76 17.22 -21.62 4.25
N GLY A 77 18.46 -22.02 3.88
CA GLY A 77 19.67 -21.69 4.63
C GLY A 77 19.97 -20.19 4.62
N ALA A 78 20.99 -19.77 5.38
CA ALA A 78 21.42 -18.38 5.42
C ALA A 78 21.98 -17.92 4.08
N GLY A 79 21.41 -16.83 3.54
CA GLY A 79 21.86 -16.14 2.33
C GLY A 79 22.39 -14.75 2.64
N TYR A 80 23.34 -14.29 1.82
CA TYR A 80 24.00 -12.99 1.98
C TYR A 80 24.14 -12.29 0.62
N ILE A 81 24.17 -10.96 0.63
CA ILE A 81 24.68 -10.19 -0.51
C ILE A 81 26.21 -10.29 -0.52
N ASP A 82 26.84 -9.91 0.58
CA ASP A 82 28.24 -10.14 0.91
C ASP A 82 28.40 -10.26 2.42
N LYS A 83 28.72 -11.46 2.91
CA LYS A 83 28.79 -11.76 4.34
C LYS A 83 29.78 -10.89 5.12
N ASN A 84 30.83 -10.38 4.48
CA ASN A 84 31.88 -9.61 5.14
C ASN A 84 31.55 -8.10 5.20
N LEU A 85 30.62 -7.63 4.38
CA LEU A 85 30.24 -6.21 4.32
C LEU A 85 28.96 -5.90 5.06
N GLU A 86 28.07 -6.89 5.21
CA GLU A 86 26.74 -6.69 5.80
C GLU A 86 26.79 -6.55 7.31
N THR A 87 26.26 -5.43 7.83
CA THR A 87 26.00 -5.26 9.27
C THR A 87 24.60 -5.73 9.67
N ILE A 88 23.66 -5.73 8.73
CA ILE A 88 22.31 -6.31 8.86
C ILE A 88 22.18 -7.41 7.81
N VAL A 89 21.93 -8.65 8.24
CA VAL A 89 21.91 -9.83 7.39
C VAL A 89 20.50 -10.41 7.23
N GLY A 90 20.32 -11.25 6.23
CA GLY A 90 19.09 -11.97 5.96
C GLY A 90 18.57 -11.72 4.55
N LEU A 91 18.16 -12.79 3.87
CA LEU A 91 17.56 -12.77 2.55
C LEU A 91 16.27 -13.58 2.52
N GLN A 92 15.39 -13.24 1.59
CA GLN A 92 14.12 -13.92 1.38
C GLN A 92 14.28 -15.39 0.98
N THR A 93 15.36 -15.72 0.26
CA THR A 93 15.80 -17.08 -0.07
C THR A 93 17.28 -17.26 0.35
N ASP A 94 17.96 -18.24 -0.18
CA ASP A 94 19.38 -18.51 0.01
C ASP A 94 20.32 -17.64 -0.84
N ALA A 95 19.75 -16.84 -1.75
CA ALA A 95 20.53 -15.98 -2.64
C ALA A 95 19.84 -14.61 -2.87
N PRO A 96 20.62 -13.53 -3.11
CA PRO A 96 20.05 -12.21 -3.34
C PRO A 96 19.21 -12.16 -4.61
N LEU A 97 18.07 -11.46 -4.57
CA LEU A 97 17.13 -11.29 -5.67
C LEU A 97 16.58 -12.59 -6.29
N LYS A 98 16.82 -13.74 -5.67
CA LYS A 98 16.19 -15.01 -6.06
C LYS A 98 14.78 -15.06 -5.50
N ARG A 99 13.78 -15.08 -6.35
CA ARG A 99 12.37 -15.02 -5.99
C ARG A 99 11.87 -16.35 -5.47
N ALA A 100 11.16 -16.33 -4.34
CA ALA A 100 10.54 -17.51 -3.75
C ALA A 100 9.25 -17.91 -4.46
N ILE A 101 8.87 -19.20 -4.36
CA ILE A 101 7.59 -19.72 -4.86
C ILE A 101 6.60 -19.93 -3.69
N PHE A 102 5.32 -19.59 -3.91
CA PHE A 102 4.24 -19.70 -2.93
C PHE A 102 3.04 -20.48 -3.48
N PRO A 103 3.15 -21.81 -3.67
CA PRO A 103 2.07 -22.61 -4.26
C PRO A 103 0.80 -22.66 -3.40
N ASN A 104 0.89 -22.41 -2.07
CA ASN A 104 -0.25 -22.30 -1.17
C ASN A 104 -1.23 -21.18 -1.61
N GLY A 105 -0.70 -20.05 -2.10
CA GLY A 105 -1.51 -18.96 -2.63
C GLY A 105 -2.17 -19.35 -3.95
N GLY A 106 -1.39 -19.90 -4.91
CA GLY A 106 -1.91 -20.31 -6.20
C GLY A 106 -0.87 -21.04 -7.04
N LEU A 107 -1.07 -22.34 -7.27
CA LEU A 107 -0.17 -23.15 -8.09
C LEU A 107 -0.08 -22.60 -9.52
N ARG A 108 -1.20 -22.32 -10.16
CA ARG A 108 -1.25 -21.75 -11.52
C ARG A 108 -0.49 -20.43 -11.63
N MET A 109 -0.55 -19.55 -10.60
CA MET A 109 0.20 -18.29 -10.60
C MET A 109 1.70 -18.58 -10.59
N VAL A 110 2.16 -19.53 -9.77
CA VAL A 110 3.58 -19.92 -9.72
C VAL A 110 4.04 -20.47 -11.06
N GLU A 111 3.29 -21.40 -11.67
CA GLU A 111 3.63 -21.98 -12.98
C GLU A 111 3.73 -20.90 -14.07
N ASN A 112 2.67 -20.10 -14.23
CA ASN A 112 2.64 -19.04 -15.25
C ASN A 112 3.78 -18.04 -15.06
N SER A 113 4.09 -17.68 -13.81
CA SER A 113 5.18 -16.74 -13.52
C SER A 113 6.55 -17.35 -13.84
N LEU A 114 6.80 -18.60 -13.47
CA LEU A 114 8.04 -19.29 -13.79
C LEU A 114 8.21 -19.44 -15.32
N GLU A 115 7.17 -19.90 -16.03
CA GLU A 115 7.18 -20.08 -17.48
C GLU A 115 7.44 -18.75 -18.23
N ALA A 116 6.84 -17.64 -17.77
CA ALA A 116 7.03 -16.32 -18.37
C ALA A 116 8.50 -15.86 -18.37
N PHE A 117 9.30 -16.34 -17.42
CA PHE A 117 10.73 -16.04 -17.29
C PHE A 117 11.64 -17.21 -17.69
N GLY A 118 11.09 -18.27 -18.32
CA GLY A 118 11.86 -19.41 -18.85
C GLY A 118 12.21 -20.48 -17.83
N TYR A 119 11.61 -20.46 -16.64
CA TYR A 119 11.77 -21.49 -15.60
C TYR A 119 10.64 -22.52 -15.66
N LYS A 120 10.84 -23.66 -15.01
CA LYS A 120 9.81 -24.70 -14.85
C LYS A 120 9.70 -25.12 -13.39
N LEU A 121 8.47 -25.25 -12.91
CA LEU A 121 8.20 -25.77 -11.58
C LEU A 121 8.62 -27.24 -11.49
N ASP A 122 9.25 -27.62 -10.39
CA ASP A 122 9.62 -28.99 -10.07
C ASP A 122 8.39 -29.92 -10.15
N PRO A 123 8.48 -31.06 -10.86
CA PRO A 123 7.33 -31.96 -11.04
C PRO A 123 6.76 -32.52 -9.73
N THR A 124 7.60 -32.79 -8.73
CA THR A 124 7.14 -33.29 -7.42
C THR A 124 6.37 -32.22 -6.67
N THR A 125 6.87 -31.00 -6.67
CA THR A 125 6.17 -29.85 -6.05
C THR A 125 4.83 -29.61 -6.75
N LYS A 126 4.81 -29.65 -8.08
CA LYS A 126 3.57 -29.57 -8.85
C LYS A 126 2.57 -30.65 -8.43
N GLU A 127 3.00 -31.90 -8.41
CA GLU A 127 2.14 -33.04 -8.06
C GLU A 127 1.53 -32.90 -6.66
N ILE A 128 2.30 -32.44 -5.66
CA ILE A 128 1.84 -32.22 -4.31
C ILE A 128 0.65 -31.25 -4.28
N TYR A 129 0.75 -30.14 -4.98
CA TYR A 129 -0.28 -29.09 -4.98
C TYR A 129 -1.41 -29.34 -5.98
N GLU A 130 -1.25 -30.20 -6.95
CA GLU A 130 -2.34 -30.66 -7.82
C GLU A 130 -3.20 -31.75 -7.18
N LYS A 131 -2.56 -32.71 -6.50
CA LYS A 131 -3.26 -33.94 -6.04
C LYS A 131 -3.54 -33.97 -4.53
N TYR A 132 -2.64 -33.45 -3.71
CA TYR A 132 -2.68 -33.65 -2.25
C TYR A 132 -2.93 -32.37 -1.45
N ARG A 133 -2.75 -31.21 -2.02
CA ARG A 133 -2.96 -29.90 -1.39
C ARG A 133 -3.94 -29.07 -2.21
N LYS A 134 -4.75 -28.26 -1.54
CA LYS A 134 -5.57 -27.25 -2.19
C LYS A 134 -4.98 -25.87 -1.91
N SER A 135 -4.82 -25.06 -2.95
CA SER A 135 -4.34 -23.69 -2.79
C SER A 135 -5.51 -22.74 -2.51
N HIS A 136 -5.20 -21.55 -1.97
CA HIS A 136 -6.14 -20.45 -1.82
C HIS A 136 -6.89 -20.16 -3.15
N ASN A 137 -6.15 -19.98 -4.24
CA ASN A 137 -6.72 -19.71 -5.56
C ASN A 137 -7.69 -20.81 -6.02
N ALA A 138 -7.31 -22.08 -5.89
CA ALA A 138 -8.19 -23.19 -6.24
C ALA A 138 -9.46 -23.22 -5.38
N GLY A 139 -9.35 -22.91 -4.09
CA GLY A 139 -10.49 -22.76 -3.18
C GLY A 139 -11.45 -21.68 -3.64
N VAL A 140 -10.93 -20.48 -3.90
CA VAL A 140 -11.72 -19.31 -4.34
C VAL A 140 -12.48 -19.62 -5.64
N PHE A 141 -11.78 -20.11 -6.68
CA PHE A 141 -12.43 -20.40 -7.96
C PHE A 141 -13.45 -21.52 -7.89
N SER A 142 -13.33 -22.46 -6.95
CA SER A 142 -14.34 -23.49 -6.73
C SER A 142 -15.65 -22.95 -6.12
N ALA A 143 -15.60 -21.79 -5.46
CA ALA A 143 -16.74 -21.18 -4.78
C ALA A 143 -17.33 -19.96 -5.48
N TYR A 144 -16.63 -19.37 -6.45
CA TYR A 144 -17.12 -18.20 -7.19
C TYR A 144 -18.41 -18.50 -7.94
N THR A 145 -19.41 -17.63 -7.75
CA THR A 145 -20.67 -17.67 -8.49
C THR A 145 -20.50 -17.18 -9.94
N PRO A 146 -21.43 -17.49 -10.86
CA PRO A 146 -21.41 -16.93 -12.22
C PRO A 146 -21.38 -15.40 -12.24
N ALA A 147 -22.14 -14.73 -11.36
CA ALA A 147 -22.17 -13.28 -11.25
C ALA A 147 -20.80 -12.70 -10.87
N ILE A 148 -20.11 -13.30 -9.88
CA ILE A 148 -18.75 -12.88 -9.50
C ILE A 148 -17.76 -13.08 -10.65
N LYS A 149 -17.84 -14.22 -11.36
CA LYS A 149 -16.99 -14.49 -12.53
C LYS A 149 -17.22 -13.49 -13.65
N ALA A 150 -18.47 -13.13 -13.92
CA ALA A 150 -18.83 -12.10 -14.91
C ALA A 150 -18.30 -10.71 -14.51
N ALA A 151 -18.52 -10.31 -13.25
CA ALA A 151 -18.01 -9.03 -12.73
C ALA A 151 -16.48 -8.93 -12.81
N ARG A 152 -15.77 -10.03 -12.49
CA ARG A 152 -14.30 -10.11 -12.63
C ARG A 152 -13.86 -10.04 -14.11
N HIS A 153 -14.54 -10.76 -14.99
CA HIS A 153 -14.22 -10.85 -16.42
C HIS A 153 -14.40 -9.51 -17.13
N THR A 154 -15.46 -8.78 -16.85
CA THR A 154 -15.72 -7.46 -17.45
C THR A 154 -14.92 -6.35 -16.83
N GLY A 155 -14.36 -6.55 -15.63
CA GLY A 155 -13.56 -5.58 -14.92
C GLY A 155 -14.38 -4.51 -14.20
N ILE A 156 -15.65 -4.76 -13.89
CA ILE A 156 -16.41 -3.90 -12.98
C ILE A 156 -15.91 -4.09 -11.54
N ILE A 157 -15.33 -5.26 -11.21
CA ILE A 157 -14.52 -5.50 -10.01
C ILE A 157 -13.13 -5.92 -10.47
N THR A 158 -12.08 -5.23 -10.00
CA THR A 158 -10.69 -5.44 -10.43
C THR A 158 -9.77 -5.55 -9.22
N GLY A 159 -8.72 -6.39 -9.33
CA GLY A 159 -7.70 -6.54 -8.29
C GLY A 159 -8.14 -7.41 -7.11
N LEU A 160 -9.03 -8.36 -7.33
CA LEU A 160 -9.42 -9.35 -6.30
C LEU A 160 -8.19 -10.15 -5.84
N PRO A 161 -7.91 -10.28 -4.53
CA PRO A 161 -6.76 -11.00 -4.01
C PRO A 161 -7.01 -12.52 -4.00
N ASP A 162 -7.33 -13.08 -5.17
CA ASP A 162 -7.73 -14.47 -5.33
C ASP A 162 -6.60 -15.43 -5.71
N ALA A 163 -5.36 -14.93 -5.86
CA ALA A 163 -4.20 -15.72 -6.28
C ALA A 163 -2.91 -15.42 -5.53
N TYR A 164 -2.95 -14.56 -4.51
CA TYR A 164 -1.78 -14.16 -3.71
C TYR A 164 -2.20 -13.91 -2.26
N GLY A 165 -1.24 -13.63 -1.38
CA GLY A 165 -1.49 -13.37 0.03
C GLY A 165 -2.32 -12.11 0.27
N ARG A 166 -2.99 -12.04 1.41
CA ARG A 166 -3.85 -10.91 1.77
C ARG A 166 -3.11 -9.59 1.87
N GLY A 167 -1.97 -9.57 2.55
CA GLY A 167 -1.28 -8.35 2.89
C GLY A 167 -2.11 -7.46 3.83
N ARG A 168 -1.80 -6.17 3.89
CA ARG A 168 -2.46 -5.19 4.76
C ARG A 168 -2.57 -5.60 6.23
N ILE A 169 -1.51 -6.24 6.71
CA ILE A 169 -1.27 -6.55 8.10
C ILE A 169 0.07 -5.92 8.44
N ILE A 170 0.13 -5.20 9.54
CA ILE A 170 1.39 -4.68 10.07
C ILE A 170 1.69 -5.49 11.33
N GLY A 171 2.51 -6.52 11.20
CA GLY A 171 3.04 -7.24 12.35
C GLY A 171 3.85 -6.27 13.21
N ASP A 172 3.69 -6.33 14.54
CA ASP A 172 4.54 -5.53 15.41
C ASP A 172 5.93 -6.16 15.54
N TYR A 173 6.74 -6.02 14.50
CA TYR A 173 8.09 -6.59 14.39
C TYR A 173 9.03 -6.08 15.48
N ARG A 174 8.73 -4.93 16.10
CA ARG A 174 9.46 -4.34 17.23
C ARG A 174 9.39 -5.23 18.48
N ARG A 175 8.34 -6.06 18.62
CA ARG A 175 8.21 -7.03 19.72
C ARG A 175 9.34 -8.03 19.75
N VAL A 176 9.86 -8.43 18.58
CA VAL A 176 10.99 -9.38 18.47
C VAL A 176 12.24 -8.78 19.11
N ALA A 177 12.52 -7.50 18.84
CA ALA A 177 13.66 -6.82 19.42
C ALA A 177 13.49 -6.53 20.92
N LEU A 178 12.33 -6.05 21.34
CA LEU A 178 12.10 -5.62 22.73
C LEU A 178 12.00 -6.80 23.70
N TYR A 179 11.35 -7.89 23.29
CA TYR A 179 11.00 -9.00 24.20
C TYR A 179 11.74 -10.29 23.93
N GLY A 180 12.25 -10.47 22.71
CA GLY A 180 12.75 -11.77 22.26
C GLY A 180 11.63 -12.79 21.98
N VAL A 181 11.91 -13.74 21.10
CA VAL A 181 10.89 -14.70 20.64
C VAL A 181 10.46 -15.68 21.73
N ASP A 182 11.34 -16.00 22.70
CA ASP A 182 10.98 -16.94 23.79
C ASP A 182 9.87 -16.38 24.68
N ARG A 183 9.88 -15.08 24.98
CA ARG A 183 8.81 -14.44 25.72
C ARG A 183 7.51 -14.40 24.88
N LEU A 184 7.60 -14.13 23.59
CA LEU A 184 6.44 -14.13 22.70
C LEU A 184 5.79 -15.52 22.60
N ILE A 185 6.61 -16.59 22.52
CA ILE A 185 6.12 -17.98 22.56
C ILE A 185 5.43 -18.28 23.89
N ALA A 186 6.06 -17.91 25.01
CA ALA A 186 5.49 -18.15 26.34
C ALA A 186 4.15 -17.43 26.52
N GLU A 187 4.04 -16.19 26.06
CA GLU A 187 2.81 -15.41 26.11
C GLU A 187 1.71 -16.05 25.26
N ARG A 188 2.00 -16.33 23.98
CA ARG A 188 1.03 -16.96 23.08
C ARG A 188 0.58 -18.35 23.57
N LYS A 189 1.51 -19.11 24.16
CA LYS A 189 1.18 -20.41 24.76
C LYS A 189 0.24 -20.25 25.96
N ARG A 190 0.49 -19.26 26.83
CA ARG A 190 -0.40 -18.96 27.97
C ARG A 190 -1.81 -18.61 27.49
N GLU A 191 -1.91 -17.77 26.43
CA GLU A 191 -3.18 -17.39 25.81
C GLU A 191 -3.89 -18.62 25.22
N PHE A 192 -3.18 -19.47 24.49
CA PHE A 192 -3.70 -20.71 23.91
C PHE A 192 -4.23 -21.68 24.99
N ASP A 193 -3.47 -21.86 26.07
CA ASP A 193 -3.85 -22.75 27.17
C ASP A 193 -5.08 -22.20 27.95
N ALA A 194 -5.21 -20.88 28.04
CA ALA A 194 -6.33 -20.21 28.69
C ALA A 194 -7.58 -20.10 27.82
N TYR A 195 -7.47 -20.25 26.49
CA TYR A 195 -8.60 -20.15 25.56
C TYR A 195 -9.38 -21.47 25.54
N ASP A 196 -10.32 -21.60 26.45
CA ASP A 196 -11.18 -22.79 26.62
C ASP A 196 -12.66 -22.38 26.73
N PRO A 197 -13.27 -21.95 25.63
CA PRO A 197 -14.69 -21.58 25.61
C PRO A 197 -15.58 -22.82 25.79
N ALA A 198 -16.78 -22.60 26.33
CA ALA A 198 -17.74 -23.66 26.66
C ALA A 198 -18.18 -24.52 25.47
N GLU A 199 -18.12 -23.95 24.26
CA GLU A 199 -18.55 -24.60 23.02
C GLU A 199 -17.43 -24.58 21.97
N MET A 200 -17.22 -25.71 21.30
CA MET A 200 -16.28 -25.87 20.19
C MET A 200 -17.02 -25.69 18.85
N THR A 201 -17.40 -24.45 18.58
CA THR A 201 -17.95 -24.07 17.26
C THR A 201 -16.86 -24.06 16.20
N GLU A 202 -17.25 -23.97 14.92
CA GLU A 202 -16.28 -23.88 13.80
C GLU A 202 -15.30 -22.71 13.99
N ASP A 203 -15.79 -21.54 14.40
CA ASP A 203 -14.95 -20.36 14.64
C ASP A 203 -13.95 -20.60 15.79
N VAL A 204 -14.40 -21.19 16.89
CA VAL A 204 -13.53 -21.51 18.04
C VAL A 204 -12.45 -22.51 17.67
N ILE A 205 -12.81 -23.56 16.92
CA ILE A 205 -11.84 -24.55 16.42
C ILE A 205 -10.79 -23.85 15.54
N ARG A 206 -11.24 -22.96 14.66
CA ARG A 206 -10.33 -22.20 13.78
C ARG A 206 -9.42 -21.25 14.58
N ASP A 207 -9.94 -20.54 15.55
CA ASP A 207 -9.14 -19.66 16.42
C ASP A 207 -8.04 -20.44 17.16
N ARG A 208 -8.36 -21.63 17.68
CA ARG A 208 -7.37 -22.49 18.34
C ARG A 208 -6.31 -23.00 17.36
N GLU A 209 -6.72 -23.41 16.16
CA GLU A 209 -5.79 -23.84 15.11
C GLU A 209 -4.85 -22.70 14.71
N GLU A 210 -5.36 -21.48 14.52
CA GLU A 210 -4.55 -20.28 14.23
C GLU A 210 -3.55 -19.97 15.32
N MET A 211 -3.93 -20.03 16.61
CA MET A 211 -3.00 -19.83 17.71
C MET A 211 -1.88 -20.90 17.73
N PHE A 212 -2.21 -22.14 17.41
CA PHE A 212 -1.20 -23.19 17.28
C PHE A 212 -0.25 -22.93 16.11
N GLU A 213 -0.77 -22.55 14.95
CA GLU A 213 0.04 -22.16 13.78
C GLU A 213 0.96 -20.97 14.10
N GLN A 214 0.48 -19.99 14.86
CA GLN A 214 1.26 -18.84 15.33
C GLN A 214 2.43 -19.26 16.23
N LEU A 215 2.21 -20.21 17.14
CA LEU A 215 3.28 -20.78 17.97
C LEU A 215 4.36 -21.46 17.13
N GLU A 216 3.96 -22.25 16.12
CA GLU A 216 4.92 -22.91 15.22
C GLU A 216 5.67 -21.89 14.34
N ALA A 217 5.00 -20.81 13.91
CA ALA A 217 5.64 -19.73 13.16
C ALA A 217 6.71 -18.99 13.99
N LEU A 218 6.45 -18.72 15.27
CA LEU A 218 7.44 -18.11 16.17
C LEU A 218 8.66 -19.04 16.37
N LYS A 219 8.44 -20.36 16.53
CA LYS A 219 9.53 -21.33 16.60
C LYS A 219 10.33 -21.40 15.30
N ALA A 220 9.67 -21.32 14.14
CA ALA A 220 10.33 -21.27 12.85
C ALA A 220 11.18 -20.00 12.69
N LEU A 221 10.70 -18.86 13.19
CA LEU A 221 11.45 -17.60 13.21
C LEU A 221 12.76 -17.72 13.99
N LYS A 222 12.75 -18.41 15.16
CA LYS A 222 13.98 -18.72 15.90
C LYS A 222 14.95 -19.58 15.09
N ARG A 223 14.45 -20.63 14.42
CA ARG A 223 15.30 -21.50 13.58
C ARG A 223 15.92 -20.73 12.41
N MET A 224 15.15 -19.86 11.78
CA MET A 224 15.65 -18.98 10.71
C MET A 224 16.80 -18.10 11.19
N ALA A 225 16.64 -17.40 12.31
CA ALA A 225 17.68 -16.54 12.86
C ALA A 225 18.92 -17.33 13.30
N ALA A 226 18.73 -18.53 13.87
CA ALA A 226 19.83 -19.42 14.26
C ALA A 226 20.69 -19.87 13.07
N ALA A 227 20.09 -20.01 11.86
CA ALA A 227 20.85 -20.31 10.64
C ALA A 227 21.85 -19.18 10.29
N TYR A 228 21.55 -17.94 10.66
CA TYR A 228 22.46 -16.78 10.54
C TYR A 228 23.42 -16.63 11.73
N GLY A 229 23.31 -17.49 12.75
CA GLY A 229 24.15 -17.45 13.95
C GLY A 229 23.62 -16.54 15.07
N PHE A 230 22.36 -16.12 15.03
CA PHE A 230 21.77 -15.24 16.03
C PHE A 230 20.76 -15.96 16.93
N ASP A 231 20.81 -15.65 18.23
CA ASP A 231 19.81 -16.07 19.21
C ASP A 231 18.81 -14.95 19.48
N ILE A 232 17.72 -14.94 18.72
CA ILE A 232 16.61 -14.00 18.91
C ILE A 232 15.59 -14.47 19.96
N GLY A 233 15.86 -15.56 20.65
CA GLY A 233 15.07 -15.98 21.82
C GLY A 233 15.09 -14.95 22.93
N ARG A 234 16.21 -14.25 23.09
CA ARG A 234 16.39 -13.14 24.03
C ARG A 234 16.09 -11.77 23.43
N PRO A 235 15.79 -10.75 24.25
CA PRO A 235 15.73 -9.35 23.81
C PRO A 235 17.04 -8.87 23.17
N ALA A 236 16.95 -7.86 22.29
CA ALA A 236 18.11 -7.19 21.71
C ALA A 236 18.90 -6.41 22.79
N GLU A 237 20.21 -6.54 22.79
CA GLU A 237 21.12 -5.87 23.77
C GLU A 237 21.78 -4.63 23.20
N THR A 238 21.86 -4.49 21.87
CA THR A 238 22.53 -3.38 21.18
C THR A 238 21.62 -2.78 20.11
N ALA A 239 21.97 -1.59 19.63
CA ALA A 239 21.29 -0.93 18.51
C ALA A 239 21.32 -1.81 17.24
N GLN A 240 22.47 -2.41 16.92
CA GLN A 240 22.60 -3.31 15.77
C GLN A 240 21.66 -4.53 15.91
N GLU A 241 21.61 -5.15 17.09
CA GLU A 241 20.68 -6.25 17.35
C GLU A 241 19.22 -5.82 17.26
N ALA A 242 18.87 -4.62 17.76
CA ALA A 242 17.50 -4.12 17.67
C ALA A 242 17.04 -3.98 16.21
N VAL A 243 17.90 -3.45 15.33
CA VAL A 243 17.62 -3.38 13.89
C VAL A 243 17.53 -4.79 13.30
N GLN A 244 18.47 -5.67 13.62
CA GLN A 244 18.53 -7.04 13.10
C GLN A 244 17.33 -7.88 13.53
N TRP A 245 16.91 -7.83 14.81
CA TRP A 245 15.74 -8.57 15.32
C TRP A 245 14.44 -8.07 14.70
N THR A 246 14.30 -6.75 14.57
CA THR A 246 13.14 -6.15 13.88
C THR A 246 13.09 -6.60 12.41
N TYR A 247 14.22 -6.61 11.73
CA TYR A 247 14.30 -7.10 10.36
C TYR A 247 14.01 -8.60 10.24
N PHE A 248 14.49 -9.44 11.15
CA PHE A 248 14.17 -10.86 11.14
C PHE A 248 12.66 -11.12 11.33
N GLY A 249 11.99 -10.35 12.18
CA GLY A 249 10.54 -10.42 12.32
C GLY A 249 9.83 -10.13 10.98
N TYR A 250 10.23 -9.06 10.32
CA TYR A 250 9.72 -8.68 9.00
C TYR A 250 10.08 -9.73 7.93
N LEU A 251 11.32 -10.18 7.89
CA LEU A 251 11.80 -11.18 6.93
C LEU A 251 11.04 -12.51 7.07
N GLY A 252 10.77 -12.94 8.29
CA GLY A 252 9.97 -14.14 8.54
C GLY A 252 8.57 -14.02 7.97
N ALA A 253 7.92 -12.86 8.13
CA ALA A 253 6.60 -12.60 7.56
C ALA A 253 6.59 -12.65 6.03
N ILE A 254 7.61 -12.09 5.38
CA ILE A 254 7.75 -12.14 3.90
C ILE A 254 7.97 -13.57 3.40
N LYS A 255 8.64 -14.40 4.17
CA LYS A 255 8.87 -15.81 3.84
C LYS A 255 7.62 -16.67 4.07
N ASP A 256 6.75 -16.27 4.98
CA ASP A 256 5.54 -17.02 5.31
C ASP A 256 4.42 -16.81 4.29
N GLN A 257 4.31 -15.62 3.73
CA GLN A 257 3.28 -15.30 2.72
C GLN A 257 3.78 -14.35 1.62
N ASN A 258 3.10 -14.36 0.47
CA ASN A 258 3.33 -13.45 -0.64
C ASN A 258 2.28 -12.34 -0.72
N GLY A 259 2.09 -11.63 0.38
CA GLY A 259 1.09 -10.57 0.53
C GLY A 259 1.22 -9.43 -0.48
N ALA A 260 0.13 -8.75 -0.74
CA ALA A 260 0.11 -7.60 -1.64
C ALA A 260 0.63 -6.32 -0.99
N ALA A 261 0.74 -6.28 0.33
CA ALA A 261 1.16 -5.11 1.09
C ALA A 261 1.87 -5.55 2.38
N MET A 262 3.17 -5.76 2.28
CA MET A 262 4.03 -6.19 3.38
C MET A 262 4.65 -4.95 4.05
N SER A 263 3.83 -4.19 4.76
CA SER A 263 4.23 -2.91 5.37
C SER A 263 5.08 -3.12 6.61
N LEU A 264 6.07 -2.23 6.83
CA LEU A 264 6.99 -2.31 7.95
C LEU A 264 6.38 -1.75 9.24
N GLY A 265 5.64 -0.67 9.14
CA GLY A 265 4.95 -0.03 10.26
C GLY A 265 5.54 1.30 10.68
N LYS A 266 6.00 1.40 11.92
CA LYS A 266 6.55 2.63 12.53
C LYS A 266 7.77 2.24 13.38
N THR A 267 8.89 2.03 12.73
CA THR A 267 10.10 1.49 13.37
C THR A 267 11.15 2.55 13.73
N ALA A 268 11.15 3.69 13.03
CA ALA A 268 12.19 4.70 13.17
C ALA A 268 12.36 5.20 14.62
N GLY A 269 11.27 5.58 15.28
CA GLY A 269 11.32 6.06 16.67
C GLY A 269 11.66 4.96 17.69
N PHE A 270 11.21 3.74 17.45
CA PHE A 270 11.57 2.58 18.28
C PHE A 270 13.07 2.30 18.26
N LEU A 271 13.64 2.22 17.05
CA LEU A 271 15.07 1.95 16.88
C LEU A 271 15.95 3.09 17.38
N ASP A 272 15.45 4.32 17.33
CA ASP A 272 16.14 5.49 17.88
C ASP A 272 16.46 5.32 19.38
N VAL A 273 15.56 4.72 20.15
CA VAL A 273 15.75 4.49 21.59
C VAL A 273 17.02 3.68 21.86
N TYR A 274 17.26 2.63 21.08
CA TYR A 274 18.46 1.81 21.19
C TYR A 274 19.71 2.54 20.66
N ILE A 275 19.58 3.25 19.55
CA ILE A 275 20.66 3.99 18.92
C ILE A 275 21.15 5.10 19.85
N GLU A 276 20.25 5.92 20.40
CA GLU A 276 20.61 7.02 21.31
C GLU A 276 21.25 6.52 22.59
N ARG A 277 20.79 5.37 23.14
CA ARG A 277 21.46 4.73 24.29
C ARG A 277 22.89 4.36 23.93
N ASP A 278 23.10 3.67 22.83
CA ASP A 278 24.41 3.15 22.44
C ASP A 278 25.38 4.26 22.03
N LEU A 279 24.87 5.35 21.43
CA LEU A 279 25.63 6.60 21.17
C LEU A 279 26.07 7.25 22.48
N LYS A 280 25.16 7.40 23.44
CA LYS A 280 25.44 8.00 24.76
C LYS A 280 26.46 7.19 25.56
N GLU A 281 26.43 5.87 25.45
CA GLU A 281 27.38 4.96 26.10
C GLU A 281 28.71 4.84 25.32
N GLY A 282 28.84 5.50 24.16
CA GLY A 282 30.06 5.44 23.33
C GLY A 282 30.31 4.08 22.68
N ARG A 283 29.28 3.25 22.53
CA ARG A 283 29.38 1.93 21.89
C ARG A 283 29.42 2.04 20.36
N ILE A 284 28.76 3.04 19.82
CA ILE A 284 28.69 3.33 18.40
C ILE A 284 28.88 4.82 18.15
N THR A 285 29.19 5.16 16.91
CA THR A 285 29.25 6.55 16.39
C THR A 285 27.99 6.87 15.58
N GLU A 286 27.77 8.16 15.26
CA GLU A 286 26.69 8.57 14.33
C GLU A 286 26.84 7.87 12.97
N ARG A 287 28.06 7.63 12.53
CA ARG A 287 28.37 6.92 11.29
C ARG A 287 27.95 5.45 11.33
N ASP A 288 28.18 4.77 12.45
CA ASP A 288 27.73 3.38 12.66
C ASP A 288 26.20 3.32 12.69
N ALA A 289 25.56 4.28 13.36
CA ALA A 289 24.09 4.38 13.40
C ALA A 289 23.49 4.54 12.01
N GLN A 290 24.08 5.39 11.17
CA GLN A 290 23.63 5.56 9.77
C GLN A 290 23.88 4.27 8.96
N GLU A 291 25.00 3.57 9.13
CA GLU A 291 25.30 2.29 8.45
C GLU A 291 24.24 1.23 8.75
N PHE A 292 23.83 1.08 10.01
CA PHE A 292 22.77 0.12 10.36
C PHE A 292 21.47 0.41 9.62
N ILE A 293 21.09 1.68 9.53
CA ILE A 293 19.87 2.09 8.82
C ILE A 293 20.03 1.93 7.31
N ASP A 294 21.16 2.33 6.73
CA ASP A 294 21.44 2.15 5.30
C ASP A 294 21.36 0.67 4.90
N HIS A 295 21.99 -0.23 5.68
CA HIS A 295 21.94 -1.67 5.40
C HIS A 295 20.53 -2.25 5.61
N PHE A 296 19.82 -1.81 6.62
CA PHE A 296 18.42 -2.19 6.81
C PHE A 296 17.55 -1.80 5.61
N ILE A 297 17.67 -0.57 5.14
CA ILE A 297 16.94 -0.08 3.96
C ILE A 297 17.33 -0.85 2.69
N MET A 298 18.63 -1.20 2.52
CA MET A 298 19.04 -2.06 1.40
C MET A 298 18.28 -3.39 1.39
N LYS A 299 18.11 -4.00 2.56
CA LYS A 299 17.36 -5.27 2.68
C LYS A 299 15.90 -5.10 2.25
N LEU A 300 15.26 -4.01 2.65
CA LEU A 300 13.88 -3.71 2.24
C LEU A 300 13.76 -3.47 0.72
N ARG A 301 14.79 -2.89 0.10
CA ARG A 301 14.83 -2.62 -1.35
C ARG A 301 14.92 -3.86 -2.22
N ILE A 302 15.28 -5.02 -1.68
CA ILE A 302 15.47 -6.27 -2.43
C ILE A 302 14.43 -7.34 -2.15
N VAL A 303 13.39 -7.02 -1.39
CA VAL A 303 12.23 -7.90 -1.25
C VAL A 303 11.52 -8.00 -2.59
N ARG A 304 11.28 -9.24 -3.04
CA ARG A 304 10.64 -9.54 -4.32
C ARG A 304 9.69 -10.70 -4.18
N PHE A 305 8.54 -10.61 -4.86
CA PHE A 305 7.67 -11.77 -5.09
C PHE A 305 7.69 -12.17 -6.56
N LEU A 306 7.46 -13.44 -6.82
CA LEU A 306 7.32 -13.95 -8.18
C LEU A 306 5.92 -13.62 -8.71
N ARG A 307 5.84 -12.84 -9.79
CA ARG A 307 4.60 -12.40 -10.44
C ARG A 307 4.68 -12.60 -11.95
N THR A 308 3.52 -12.61 -12.62
CA THR A 308 3.47 -12.62 -14.08
C THR A 308 3.73 -11.23 -14.66
N PRO A 309 4.19 -11.11 -15.92
CA PRO A 309 4.33 -9.81 -16.58
C PRO A 309 3.04 -8.99 -16.63
N GLU A 310 1.87 -9.63 -16.73
CA GLU A 310 0.57 -8.94 -16.70
C GLU A 310 0.29 -8.33 -15.32
N TYR A 311 0.69 -9.00 -14.26
CA TYR A 311 0.62 -8.43 -12.90
C TYR A 311 1.54 -7.22 -12.76
N ASP A 312 2.75 -7.31 -13.30
CA ASP A 312 3.71 -6.21 -13.28
C ASP A 312 3.20 -4.99 -14.06
N GLN A 313 2.49 -5.19 -15.16
CA GLN A 313 1.83 -4.10 -15.89
C GLN A 313 0.71 -3.46 -15.07
N LEU A 314 -0.07 -4.25 -14.34
CA LEU A 314 -1.17 -3.75 -13.51
C LEU A 314 -0.67 -2.84 -12.38
N PHE A 315 0.49 -3.15 -11.79
CA PHE A 315 1.03 -2.46 -10.63
C PHE A 315 2.32 -1.67 -10.91
N SER A 316 2.72 -1.58 -12.17
CA SER A 316 3.96 -0.88 -12.61
C SER A 316 5.23 -1.47 -12.00
N GLY A 317 5.34 -2.78 -12.06
CA GLY A 317 6.37 -3.61 -11.48
C GLY A 317 5.79 -4.61 -10.48
N ASP A 318 6.64 -5.09 -9.60
CA ASP A 318 6.29 -6.05 -8.55
C ASP A 318 6.43 -5.46 -7.13
N PRO A 319 5.74 -4.34 -6.82
CA PRO A 319 5.88 -3.69 -5.52
C PRO A 319 5.38 -4.60 -4.40
N VAL A 320 6.06 -4.56 -3.27
CA VAL A 320 5.70 -5.26 -2.03
C VAL A 320 4.99 -4.32 -1.07
N TRP A 321 5.04 -3.01 -1.37
CA TRP A 321 4.51 -1.92 -0.54
C TRP A 321 5.06 -1.97 0.89
N VAL A 322 6.38 -2.02 0.98
CA VAL A 322 7.13 -1.88 2.23
C VAL A 322 6.98 -0.45 2.68
N THR A 323 5.98 -0.16 3.51
CA THR A 323 5.67 1.19 3.97
C THR A 323 6.18 1.39 5.38
N GLU A 324 6.95 2.45 5.58
CA GLU A 324 7.40 2.94 6.88
C GLU A 324 6.76 4.28 7.17
N SER A 325 6.12 4.42 8.32
CA SER A 325 5.47 5.64 8.80
C SER A 325 6.38 6.39 9.77
N ILE A 326 6.60 7.67 9.51
CA ILE A 326 7.59 8.48 10.24
C ILE A 326 6.95 9.75 10.76
N GLY A 327 7.25 10.12 12.00
CA GLY A 327 6.75 11.36 12.62
C GLY A 327 5.37 11.19 13.24
N GLY A 328 4.51 12.20 13.07
CA GLY A 328 3.23 12.32 13.77
C GLY A 328 3.38 12.89 15.17
N MET A 329 2.26 13.05 15.86
CA MET A 329 2.16 13.62 17.20
C MET A 329 1.69 12.57 18.20
N ASN A 330 2.04 12.75 19.48
CA ASN A 330 1.39 12.01 20.56
C ASN A 330 0.17 12.78 21.11
N ASN A 331 -0.58 12.12 21.97
CA ASN A 331 -1.77 12.73 22.59
C ASN A 331 -1.43 13.80 23.64
N GLU A 332 -0.17 13.91 24.04
CA GLU A 332 0.34 14.92 24.97
C GLU A 332 0.80 16.20 24.26
N GLY A 333 0.82 16.18 22.91
CA GLY A 333 1.19 17.35 22.09
C GLY A 333 2.65 17.41 21.70
N ASN A 334 3.46 16.38 22.00
CA ASN A 334 4.84 16.27 21.54
C ASN A 334 4.89 15.52 20.20
N SER A 335 5.93 15.75 19.41
CA SER A 335 6.12 15.00 18.17
C SER A 335 6.84 13.67 18.40
N TRP A 336 6.56 12.69 17.53
CA TRP A 336 7.33 11.43 17.47
C TRP A 336 8.59 11.54 16.61
N VAL A 337 9.00 12.75 16.23
CA VAL A 337 10.20 12.97 15.42
C VAL A 337 11.43 12.73 16.28
N THR A 338 12.30 11.85 15.83
CA THR A 338 13.60 11.51 16.45
C THR A 338 14.73 11.71 15.46
N LYS A 339 15.99 11.66 15.88
CA LYS A 339 17.14 11.69 14.97
C LYS A 339 17.05 10.57 13.92
N ASN A 340 16.54 9.42 14.30
CA ASN A 340 16.42 8.29 13.38
C ASN A 340 15.39 8.52 12.26
N ALA A 341 14.42 9.40 12.47
CA ALA A 341 13.53 9.86 11.39
C ALA A 341 14.35 10.52 10.26
N PHE A 342 15.30 11.37 10.60
CA PHE A 342 16.22 12.00 9.64
C PHE A 342 17.12 10.96 8.97
N ARG A 343 17.67 9.97 9.73
CA ARG A 343 18.54 8.92 9.16
C ARG A 343 17.81 8.07 8.12
N TYR A 344 16.50 7.79 8.32
CA TYR A 344 15.69 7.09 7.32
C TYR A 344 15.58 7.87 6.01
N LEU A 345 15.27 9.15 6.07
CA LEU A 345 15.24 10.00 4.86
C LEU A 345 16.62 10.18 4.22
N ASN A 346 17.68 10.21 5.02
CA ASN A 346 19.06 10.32 4.52
C ASN A 346 19.49 9.13 3.66
N THR A 347 18.86 7.97 3.81
CA THR A 347 19.12 6.82 2.92
C THR A 347 18.81 7.09 1.46
N LEU A 348 17.94 8.06 1.15
CA LEU A 348 17.67 8.51 -0.22
C LEU A 348 18.86 9.23 -0.85
N TYR A 349 19.72 9.85 -0.03
CA TYR A 349 20.98 10.45 -0.47
C TYR A 349 22.12 9.43 -0.48
N ASN A 350 22.21 8.58 0.56
CA ASN A 350 23.30 7.61 0.69
C ASN A 350 23.23 6.46 -0.34
N LEU A 351 22.01 6.04 -0.72
CA LEU A 351 21.75 4.90 -1.61
C LEU A 351 21.06 5.32 -2.92
N GLY A 352 20.82 6.63 -3.11
CA GLY A 352 19.96 7.11 -4.19
C GLY A 352 18.48 6.78 -3.98
N THR A 353 17.64 7.31 -4.88
CA THR A 353 16.20 7.10 -4.83
C THR A 353 15.80 5.67 -5.20
N ALA A 354 14.72 5.18 -4.60
CA ALA A 354 14.10 3.91 -4.92
C ALA A 354 12.60 3.96 -4.59
N PRO A 355 11.77 3.14 -5.26
CA PRO A 355 10.34 3.05 -4.96
C PRO A 355 10.03 2.59 -3.53
N GLU A 356 10.87 1.74 -2.97
CA GLU A 356 10.69 1.12 -1.67
C GLU A 356 11.96 1.24 -0.82
N PRO A 357 11.81 1.35 0.51
CA PRO A 357 10.54 1.44 1.24
C PRO A 357 9.76 2.71 0.89
N ASN A 358 8.42 2.62 0.93
CA ASN A 358 7.53 3.75 0.77
C ASN A 358 7.55 4.59 2.05
N LEU A 359 8.25 5.71 2.04
CA LEU A 359 8.43 6.58 3.21
C LEU A 359 7.25 7.53 3.33
N THR A 360 6.45 7.33 4.37
CA THR A 360 5.24 8.10 4.67
C THR A 360 5.46 9.00 5.86
N ILE A 361 5.30 10.29 5.65
CA ILE A 361 5.39 11.29 6.72
C ILE A 361 4.00 11.50 7.31
N LEU A 362 3.84 11.16 8.58
CA LEU A 362 2.65 11.48 9.35
C LEU A 362 2.70 12.95 9.71
N TRP A 363 1.89 13.77 9.02
CA TRP A 363 1.99 15.22 9.04
C TRP A 363 1.01 15.87 10.01
N SER A 364 1.52 16.84 10.74
CA SER A 364 0.74 17.81 11.53
C SER A 364 1.40 19.18 11.40
N GLU A 365 0.60 20.24 11.39
CA GLU A 365 1.08 21.63 11.45
C GLU A 365 2.00 21.86 12.66
N ARG A 366 1.83 21.08 13.75
CA ARG A 366 2.59 21.18 15.00
C ARG A 366 3.93 20.46 15.03
N LEU A 367 4.32 19.79 13.96
CA LEU A 367 5.63 19.13 13.86
C LEU A 367 6.77 20.17 13.95
N PRO A 368 7.97 19.77 14.44
CA PRO A 368 9.14 20.64 14.49
C PRO A 368 9.44 21.26 13.12
N GLU A 369 9.70 22.56 13.09
CA GLU A 369 9.90 23.30 11.84
C GLU A 369 11.09 22.77 11.02
N ASN A 370 12.21 22.43 11.69
CA ASN A 370 13.37 21.84 11.00
C ASN A 370 13.02 20.51 10.33
N TRP A 371 12.20 19.68 10.96
CA TRP A 371 11.72 18.44 10.37
C TRP A 371 10.84 18.69 9.14
N LYS A 372 9.87 19.61 9.23
CA LYS A 372 9.00 19.98 8.09
C LYS A 372 9.82 20.47 6.91
N ARG A 373 10.81 21.34 7.17
CA ARG A 373 11.72 21.87 6.14
C ARG A 373 12.60 20.78 5.52
N PHE A 374 13.09 19.84 6.33
CA PHE A 374 13.88 18.71 5.84
C PHE A 374 13.04 17.76 4.96
N CYS A 375 11.81 17.41 5.37
CA CYS A 375 10.88 16.63 4.54
C CYS A 375 10.61 17.34 3.19
N SER A 376 10.35 18.65 3.23
CA SER A 376 10.15 19.45 2.03
C SER A 376 11.37 19.41 1.11
N LYS A 377 12.59 19.60 1.67
CA LYS A 377 13.85 19.48 0.93
C LYS A 377 13.97 18.12 0.23
N VAL A 378 13.73 17.03 0.98
CA VAL A 378 13.83 15.67 0.43
C VAL A 378 12.80 15.45 -0.70
N SER A 379 11.57 15.97 -0.57
CA SER A 379 10.58 15.89 -1.64
C SER A 379 11.00 16.67 -2.88
N ILE A 380 11.56 17.87 -2.72
CA ILE A 380 12.06 18.69 -3.84
C ILE A 380 13.21 17.97 -4.56
N ASP A 381 14.14 17.39 -3.80
CA ASP A 381 15.33 16.74 -4.34
C ASP A 381 15.03 15.36 -4.98
N THR A 382 14.01 14.64 -4.49
CA THR A 382 13.90 13.20 -4.78
C THR A 382 12.53 12.73 -5.26
N SER A 383 11.46 13.49 -5.05
CA SER A 383 10.06 13.07 -5.28
C SER A 383 9.73 11.71 -4.65
N SER A 384 10.32 11.39 -3.48
CA SER A 384 10.24 10.05 -2.88
C SER A 384 9.33 9.95 -1.66
N LEU A 385 8.76 11.06 -1.18
CA LEU A 385 7.94 11.08 0.02
C LEU A 385 6.44 11.20 -0.30
N GLN A 386 5.64 10.60 0.58
CA GLN A 386 4.22 10.93 0.69
C GLN A 386 3.91 11.45 2.10
N TYR A 387 2.79 12.12 2.22
CA TYR A 387 2.35 12.78 3.44
C TYR A 387 0.93 12.35 3.77
N GLU A 388 0.66 12.10 5.05
CA GLU A 388 -0.67 11.75 5.53
C GLU A 388 -1.03 12.53 6.79
N ASN A 389 -2.29 12.91 6.90
CA ASN A 389 -2.82 13.79 7.93
C ASN A 389 -2.95 13.10 9.29
N ASP A 390 -1.93 13.25 10.14
CA ASP A 390 -1.93 12.68 11.48
C ASP A 390 -3.10 13.17 12.34
N ASP A 391 -3.50 14.44 12.17
CA ASP A 391 -4.52 15.06 13.03
C ASP A 391 -5.93 14.52 12.81
N ILE A 392 -6.24 13.94 11.62
CA ILE A 392 -7.52 13.23 11.39
C ILE A 392 -7.43 11.72 11.62
N MET A 393 -6.22 11.12 11.53
CA MET A 393 -6.02 9.69 11.70
C MET A 393 -5.80 9.30 13.16
N ARG A 394 -4.95 10.02 13.89
CA ARG A 394 -4.62 9.72 15.28
C ARG A 394 -5.86 9.57 16.20
N PRO A 395 -6.91 10.40 16.10
CA PRO A 395 -8.12 10.21 16.92
C PRO A 395 -8.84 8.88 16.69
N GLN A 396 -8.70 8.26 15.49
CA GLN A 396 -9.38 7.01 15.14
C GLN A 396 -8.52 5.77 15.38
N PHE A 397 -7.21 5.87 15.19
CA PHE A 397 -6.28 4.72 15.20
C PHE A 397 -5.34 4.72 16.41
N GLY A 398 -5.42 5.74 17.29
CA GLY A 398 -4.47 5.92 18.38
C GLY A 398 -3.15 6.55 17.93
N GLU A 399 -2.19 6.69 18.83
CA GLU A 399 -0.91 7.34 18.54
C GLU A 399 0.18 6.38 18.00
N ASP A 400 -0.05 5.06 18.11
CA ASP A 400 0.84 4.02 17.57
C ASP A 400 0.16 3.28 16.42
N TYR A 401 0.02 3.99 15.31
CA TYR A 401 -0.48 3.44 14.05
C TYR A 401 0.57 3.60 12.95
N GLY A 402 0.45 2.79 11.94
CA GLY A 402 1.24 2.87 10.71
C GLY A 402 0.34 2.86 9.49
N ILE A 403 0.94 3.11 8.33
CA ILE A 403 0.24 3.04 7.05
C ILE A 403 0.51 1.69 6.41
N ALA A 404 -0.56 0.94 6.16
CA ALA A 404 -0.49 -0.29 5.41
C ALA A 404 -0.64 -0.01 3.92
N CYS A 405 0.23 -0.61 3.11
CA CYS A 405 0.22 -0.45 1.65
C CYS A 405 0.52 1.01 1.24
N CYS A 406 -0.48 1.67 0.70
CA CYS A 406 -0.37 3.01 0.12
C CYS A 406 -0.84 4.11 1.07
N VAL A 407 -2.05 3.95 1.64
CA VAL A 407 -2.77 5.04 2.32
C VAL A 407 -3.65 4.57 3.50
N SER A 408 -3.57 3.30 3.90
CA SER A 408 -4.49 2.72 4.88
C SER A 408 -3.94 2.80 6.30
N PRO A 409 -4.46 3.68 7.18
CA PRO A 409 -4.01 3.73 8.57
C PRO A 409 -4.46 2.49 9.34
N MET A 410 -3.60 2.01 10.26
CA MET A 410 -3.81 0.79 11.01
C MET A 410 -3.08 0.81 12.35
N ALA A 411 -3.78 0.51 13.44
CA ALA A 411 -3.16 0.36 14.76
C ALA A 411 -2.22 -0.85 14.77
N ILE A 412 -0.91 -0.61 15.00
CA ILE A 412 0.13 -1.64 14.88
C ILE A 412 -0.05 -2.72 15.95
N GLY A 413 -0.07 -3.99 15.52
CA GLY A 413 -0.21 -5.14 16.40
C GLY A 413 -1.57 -5.28 17.08
N LYS A 414 -2.57 -4.47 16.71
CA LYS A 414 -3.95 -4.49 17.25
C LYS A 414 -5.03 -4.56 16.20
N GLN A 415 -4.69 -4.29 14.96
CA GLN A 415 -5.62 -4.26 13.83
C GLN A 415 -5.02 -5.01 12.64
N MET A 416 -5.87 -5.71 11.91
CA MET A 416 -5.56 -6.28 10.61
C MET A 416 -6.65 -5.88 9.61
N GLN A 417 -6.32 -5.88 8.33
CA GLN A 417 -7.27 -5.58 7.28
C GLN A 417 -7.30 -6.69 6.24
N PHE A 418 -8.49 -7.18 5.97
CA PHE A 418 -8.74 -8.02 4.82
C PHE A 418 -8.56 -7.18 3.55
N PHE A 419 -7.62 -7.57 2.71
CA PHE A 419 -7.27 -6.82 1.50
C PHE A 419 -8.38 -6.92 0.46
N GLY A 420 -8.92 -5.77 0.07
CA GLY A 420 -10.01 -5.69 -0.90
C GLY A 420 -9.55 -5.56 -2.35
N ALA A 421 -10.51 -5.22 -3.18
CA ALA A 421 -10.36 -4.96 -4.61
C ALA A 421 -10.76 -3.52 -4.93
N ARG A 422 -11.13 -3.24 -6.19
CA ARG A 422 -11.68 -1.94 -6.60
C ARG A 422 -12.94 -2.16 -7.42
N ALA A 423 -13.99 -1.44 -7.04
CA ALA A 423 -15.19 -1.29 -7.84
C ALA A 423 -14.97 -0.17 -8.87
N ASN A 424 -15.17 -0.47 -10.14
CA ASN A 424 -15.11 0.49 -11.26
C ASN A 424 -16.43 1.26 -11.33
N LEU A 425 -16.50 2.42 -10.68
CA LEU A 425 -17.73 3.20 -10.56
C LEU A 425 -18.21 3.81 -11.89
N PRO A 426 -17.33 4.30 -12.80
CA PRO A 426 -17.76 4.71 -14.14
C PRO A 426 -18.45 3.58 -14.92
N LYS A 427 -17.92 2.36 -14.84
CA LYS A 427 -18.52 1.20 -15.49
C LYS A 427 -19.88 0.84 -14.89
N ALA A 428 -20.04 0.97 -13.58
CA ALA A 428 -21.34 0.83 -12.93
C ALA A 428 -22.37 1.88 -13.42
N LEU A 429 -21.93 3.11 -13.68
CA LEU A 429 -22.79 4.16 -14.27
C LEU A 429 -23.22 3.77 -15.70
N LEU A 430 -22.30 3.26 -16.52
CA LEU A 430 -22.62 2.79 -17.87
C LEU A 430 -23.57 1.58 -17.85
N TYR A 431 -23.41 0.66 -16.88
CA TYR A 431 -24.36 -0.43 -16.68
C TYR A 431 -25.75 0.08 -16.27
N ALA A 432 -25.82 1.09 -15.41
CA ALA A 432 -27.09 1.70 -15.04
C ALA A 432 -27.83 2.31 -16.25
N ILE A 433 -27.08 2.92 -17.18
CA ILE A 433 -27.63 3.48 -18.42
C ILE A 433 -28.05 2.37 -19.39
N ASN A 434 -27.29 1.26 -19.48
CA ASN A 434 -27.49 0.17 -20.44
C ASN A 434 -28.22 -1.05 -19.87
N GLY A 435 -28.91 -0.92 -18.72
CA GLY A 435 -29.73 -2.02 -18.17
C GLY A 435 -28.90 -3.22 -17.70
N GLY A 436 -27.70 -3.01 -17.17
CA GLY A 436 -26.82 -4.05 -16.64
C GLY A 436 -25.99 -4.80 -17.69
N LYS A 437 -25.94 -4.29 -18.91
CA LYS A 437 -25.14 -4.83 -20.02
C LYS A 437 -23.76 -4.15 -20.06
N ASP A 438 -22.70 -4.95 -20.27
CA ASP A 438 -21.34 -4.43 -20.44
C ASP A 438 -21.22 -3.68 -21.78
N GLU A 439 -20.78 -2.45 -21.73
CA GLU A 439 -20.76 -1.53 -22.87
C GLU A 439 -19.72 -1.91 -23.95
N LEU A 440 -18.65 -2.63 -23.56
CA LEU A 440 -17.58 -3.07 -24.49
C LEU A 440 -17.79 -4.49 -24.98
N LYS A 441 -18.11 -5.42 -24.06
CA LYS A 441 -18.26 -6.85 -24.37
C LYS A 441 -19.67 -7.22 -24.86
N LYS A 442 -20.64 -6.31 -24.66
CA LYS A 442 -22.04 -6.53 -25.00
C LYS A 442 -22.70 -7.70 -24.27
N GLU A 443 -22.13 -8.15 -23.15
CA GLU A 443 -22.62 -9.23 -22.32
C GLU A 443 -23.53 -8.70 -21.21
N GLN A 444 -24.63 -9.42 -20.91
CA GLN A 444 -25.45 -9.13 -19.74
C GLN A 444 -24.71 -9.60 -18.48
N VAL A 445 -24.40 -8.69 -17.55
CA VAL A 445 -23.62 -8.95 -16.34
C VAL A 445 -24.52 -9.05 -15.10
N THR A 446 -25.54 -8.22 -15.03
CA THR A 446 -26.56 -8.27 -13.98
C THR A 446 -27.66 -9.26 -14.32
N PRO A 447 -28.52 -9.67 -13.35
CA PRO A 447 -29.64 -10.53 -13.65
C PRO A 447 -30.56 -9.94 -14.73
N VAL A 448 -30.98 -10.76 -15.68
CA VAL A 448 -31.84 -10.36 -16.81
C VAL A 448 -33.18 -9.84 -16.29
N GLY A 449 -33.60 -8.66 -16.77
CA GLY A 449 -34.88 -8.05 -16.42
C GLY A 449 -34.90 -7.31 -15.07
N GLU A 450 -33.82 -7.31 -14.33
CA GLU A 450 -33.74 -6.57 -13.06
C GLU A 450 -33.47 -5.08 -13.27
N PHE A 451 -32.75 -4.74 -14.33
CA PHE A 451 -32.36 -3.38 -14.68
C PHE A 451 -32.90 -2.97 -16.05
N GLU A 452 -33.57 -1.84 -16.10
CA GLU A 452 -34.10 -1.30 -17.35
C GLU A 452 -33.15 -0.28 -17.96
N LYS A 453 -32.96 -0.38 -19.28
CA LYS A 453 -32.17 0.55 -20.08
C LYS A 453 -32.82 1.95 -20.11
N ILE A 454 -32.01 3.00 -20.04
CA ILE A 454 -32.46 4.37 -20.34
C ILE A 454 -32.58 4.52 -21.85
N THR A 455 -33.72 4.95 -22.33
CA THR A 455 -34.01 5.08 -23.77
C THR A 455 -34.18 6.52 -24.26
N SER A 456 -34.22 7.51 -23.37
CA SER A 456 -34.34 8.93 -23.69
C SER A 456 -33.16 9.42 -24.53
N GLU A 457 -33.38 10.43 -25.37
CA GLU A 457 -32.34 11.08 -26.19
C GLU A 457 -31.34 11.86 -25.31
N TYR A 458 -31.85 12.50 -24.29
CA TYR A 458 -31.07 13.22 -23.30
C TYR A 458 -31.14 12.52 -21.95
N LEU A 459 -30.01 12.47 -21.21
CA LEU A 459 -29.97 11.92 -19.87
C LEU A 459 -30.60 12.91 -18.88
N ASP A 460 -31.59 12.44 -18.13
CA ASP A 460 -32.14 13.12 -16.97
C ASP A 460 -31.37 12.74 -15.69
N PHE A 461 -31.02 13.74 -14.89
CA PHE A 461 -30.18 13.50 -13.71
C PHE A 461 -30.87 12.60 -12.66
N ASP A 462 -32.17 12.83 -12.43
CA ASP A 462 -32.90 12.10 -11.38
C ASP A 462 -33.10 10.62 -11.80
N GLU A 463 -33.46 10.38 -13.08
CA GLU A 463 -33.56 9.03 -13.66
C GLU A 463 -32.20 8.30 -13.60
N VAL A 464 -31.14 8.97 -14.03
CA VAL A 464 -29.79 8.36 -14.00
C VAL A 464 -29.37 8.05 -12.58
N TRP A 465 -29.60 8.96 -11.63
CA TRP A 465 -29.24 8.75 -10.23
C TRP A 465 -30.00 7.58 -9.61
N GLU A 466 -31.31 7.47 -9.84
CA GLU A 466 -32.13 6.36 -9.35
C GLU A 466 -31.59 5.01 -9.84
N LYS A 467 -31.35 4.88 -11.15
CA LYS A 467 -30.82 3.66 -11.76
C LYS A 467 -29.39 3.36 -11.30
N TYR A 468 -28.56 4.38 -11.15
CA TYR A 468 -27.19 4.25 -10.66
C TYR A 468 -27.17 3.81 -9.19
N ASP A 469 -28.00 4.36 -8.33
CA ASP A 469 -28.14 3.95 -6.93
C ASP A 469 -28.52 2.47 -6.81
N LYS A 470 -29.48 2.01 -7.63
CA LYS A 470 -29.85 0.59 -7.70
C LYS A 470 -28.69 -0.28 -8.19
N MET A 471 -27.93 0.17 -9.19
CA MET A 471 -26.75 -0.52 -9.71
C MET A 471 -25.64 -0.63 -8.66
N LEU A 472 -25.40 0.43 -7.89
CA LEU A 472 -24.45 0.42 -6.77
C LEU A 472 -24.85 -0.58 -5.68
N THR A 473 -26.14 -0.80 -5.45
CA THR A 473 -26.64 -1.83 -4.51
C THR A 473 -26.27 -3.24 -4.98
N TRP A 474 -26.49 -3.54 -6.26
CA TRP A 474 -26.07 -4.82 -6.85
C TRP A 474 -24.55 -5.02 -6.80
N LEU A 475 -23.80 -3.97 -7.16
CA LEU A 475 -22.34 -4.00 -7.17
C LEU A 475 -21.78 -4.26 -5.76
N ALA A 476 -22.29 -3.56 -4.75
CA ALA A 476 -21.89 -3.74 -3.36
C ALA A 476 -22.11 -5.18 -2.89
N SER A 477 -23.30 -5.77 -3.17
CA SER A 477 -23.62 -7.16 -2.86
C SER A 477 -22.65 -8.14 -3.53
N THR A 478 -22.38 -7.97 -4.82
CA THR A 478 -21.49 -8.87 -5.58
C THR A 478 -20.05 -8.74 -5.09
N TYR A 479 -19.63 -7.54 -4.77
CA TYR A 479 -18.30 -7.23 -4.26
C TYR A 479 -18.05 -7.91 -2.90
N VAL A 480 -18.96 -7.71 -1.93
CA VAL A 480 -18.84 -8.30 -0.60
C VAL A 480 -18.85 -9.83 -0.65
N LYS A 481 -19.72 -10.43 -1.48
CA LYS A 481 -19.74 -11.89 -1.68
C LYS A 481 -18.39 -12.42 -2.18
N ALA A 482 -17.75 -11.72 -3.12
CA ALA A 482 -16.45 -12.12 -3.64
C ALA A 482 -15.36 -12.05 -2.55
N LEU A 483 -15.32 -10.96 -1.79
CA LEU A 483 -14.35 -10.78 -0.72
C LEU A 483 -14.51 -11.80 0.42
N ASN A 484 -15.74 -12.06 0.85
CA ASN A 484 -16.00 -13.06 1.88
C ASN A 484 -15.50 -14.47 1.46
N ILE A 485 -15.71 -14.87 0.20
CA ILE A 485 -15.17 -16.14 -0.32
C ILE A 485 -13.64 -16.13 -0.29
N ILE A 486 -13.02 -15.06 -0.74
CA ILE A 486 -11.57 -14.94 -0.83
C ILE A 486 -10.93 -15.07 0.57
N HIS A 487 -11.43 -14.33 1.55
CA HIS A 487 -10.82 -14.29 2.88
C HIS A 487 -11.07 -15.58 3.67
N TYR A 488 -12.23 -16.20 3.52
CA TYR A 488 -12.46 -17.55 4.04
C TYR A 488 -11.47 -18.57 3.48
N MET A 489 -11.26 -18.56 2.17
CA MET A 489 -10.34 -19.50 1.52
C MET A 489 -8.87 -19.19 1.83
N HIS A 490 -8.55 -17.91 2.08
CA HIS A 490 -7.21 -17.52 2.50
C HIS A 490 -6.89 -18.05 3.90
N ASP A 491 -7.73 -17.82 4.88
CA ASP A 491 -7.57 -18.36 6.24
C ASP A 491 -7.41 -19.88 6.22
N LYS A 492 -8.17 -20.56 5.33
CA LYS A 492 -8.15 -22.01 5.25
C LYS A 492 -6.90 -22.61 4.60
N TYR A 493 -6.30 -21.96 3.61
CA TYR A 493 -5.26 -22.55 2.77
C TYR A 493 -3.92 -21.81 2.77
N SER A 494 -3.88 -20.58 3.24
CA SER A 494 -2.69 -19.71 3.16
C SER A 494 -2.62 -18.69 4.30
N TYR A 495 -2.88 -19.13 5.53
CA TYR A 495 -2.90 -18.28 6.72
C TYR A 495 -1.52 -17.67 7.02
N GLU A 496 -1.49 -16.39 7.35
CA GLU A 496 -0.30 -15.58 7.65
C GLU A 496 0.08 -15.64 9.14
N ALA A 497 0.52 -16.81 9.59
CA ALA A 497 0.68 -17.15 10.99
C ALA A 497 1.68 -16.27 11.75
N LEU A 498 2.81 -15.90 11.14
CA LEU A 498 3.82 -15.11 11.82
C LEU A 498 3.39 -13.67 12.04
N GLU A 499 2.80 -13.03 11.04
CA GLU A 499 2.29 -11.66 11.22
C GLU A 499 1.24 -11.60 12.32
N MET A 500 0.32 -12.59 12.32
CA MET A 500 -0.71 -12.69 13.34
C MET A 500 -0.16 -13.05 14.73
N ALA A 501 0.94 -13.80 14.81
CA ALA A 501 1.65 -14.05 16.07
C ALA A 501 2.22 -12.78 16.72
N LEU A 502 2.47 -11.75 15.91
CA LEU A 502 2.98 -10.45 16.37
C LEU A 502 1.84 -9.45 16.65
N HIS A 503 0.61 -9.93 16.80
CA HIS A 503 -0.57 -9.16 17.19
C HIS A 503 -1.07 -9.57 18.58
N SER A 504 -1.92 -8.71 19.16
CA SER A 504 -2.75 -9.07 20.32
C SER A 504 -3.84 -10.06 19.88
N LEU A 505 -4.35 -10.90 20.80
CA LEU A 505 -5.45 -11.81 20.48
C LEU A 505 -6.75 -11.06 20.14
N ASP A 506 -7.03 -10.00 20.90
CA ASP A 506 -8.15 -9.11 20.63
C ASP A 506 -7.79 -8.17 19.47
N ILE A 507 -7.95 -8.70 18.25
CA ILE A 507 -7.61 -7.97 17.03
C ILE A 507 -8.85 -7.37 16.37
N LYS A 508 -8.82 -6.08 16.11
CA LYS A 508 -9.82 -5.42 15.27
C LYS A 508 -9.62 -5.85 13.81
N ARG A 509 -10.67 -6.42 13.21
CA ARG A 509 -10.67 -6.78 11.78
C ARG A 509 -11.41 -5.72 10.96
N THR A 510 -10.81 -5.28 9.87
CA THR A 510 -11.44 -4.42 8.87
C THR A 510 -11.42 -5.08 7.50
N GLU A 511 -12.33 -4.67 6.61
CA GLU A 511 -12.42 -5.16 5.23
C GLU A 511 -12.30 -3.97 4.27
N ALA A 512 -11.28 -3.98 3.41
CA ALA A 512 -11.04 -2.90 2.46
C ALA A 512 -11.95 -3.01 1.22
N CYS A 513 -12.77 -1.98 0.95
CA CYS A 513 -13.66 -1.91 -0.20
C CYS A 513 -13.31 -0.71 -1.07
N GLY A 514 -12.28 -0.83 -1.91
CA GLY A 514 -11.80 0.27 -2.76
C GLY A 514 -12.73 0.63 -3.90
N ILE A 515 -12.69 1.91 -4.31
CA ILE A 515 -13.37 2.44 -5.51
C ILE A 515 -12.37 3.09 -6.46
N ALA A 516 -12.69 3.05 -7.76
CA ALA A 516 -11.92 3.67 -8.83
C ALA A 516 -12.81 4.54 -9.72
N GLY A 517 -12.25 5.64 -10.23
CA GLY A 517 -12.92 6.50 -11.21
C GLY A 517 -13.88 7.52 -10.60
N LEU A 518 -13.67 7.94 -9.35
CA LEU A 518 -14.54 8.90 -8.66
C LEU A 518 -14.70 10.20 -9.44
N SER A 519 -13.60 10.79 -9.93
CA SER A 519 -13.66 12.07 -10.70
C SER A 519 -14.45 11.94 -11.98
N ILE A 520 -14.39 10.79 -12.66
CA ILE A 520 -15.16 10.55 -13.90
C ILE A 520 -16.66 10.49 -13.60
N VAL A 521 -17.05 9.82 -12.52
CA VAL A 521 -18.46 9.73 -12.12
C VAL A 521 -18.97 11.10 -11.67
N ALA A 522 -18.20 11.84 -10.87
CA ALA A 522 -18.55 13.19 -10.45
C ALA A 522 -18.73 14.12 -11.66
N ASP A 523 -17.78 14.09 -12.61
CA ASP A 523 -17.84 14.86 -13.85
C ASP A 523 -19.01 14.43 -14.74
N SER A 524 -19.29 13.13 -14.88
CA SER A 524 -20.41 12.59 -15.64
C SER A 524 -21.74 13.04 -15.06
N LEU A 525 -21.92 12.96 -13.75
CA LEU A 525 -23.12 13.42 -13.07
C LEU A 525 -23.29 14.95 -13.17
N ALA A 526 -22.18 15.70 -13.08
CA ALA A 526 -22.20 17.16 -13.28
C ALA A 526 -22.55 17.53 -14.73
N ALA A 527 -21.99 16.82 -15.72
CA ALA A 527 -22.31 17.00 -17.13
C ALA A 527 -23.80 16.73 -17.41
N ILE A 528 -24.35 15.64 -16.85
CA ILE A 528 -25.77 15.28 -16.97
C ILE A 528 -26.64 16.37 -16.32
N LYS A 529 -26.29 16.84 -15.14
CA LYS A 529 -27.08 17.79 -14.36
C LYS A 529 -27.04 19.21 -14.92
N TYR A 530 -25.87 19.65 -15.40
CA TYR A 530 -25.62 21.05 -15.77
C TYR A 530 -25.26 21.25 -17.25
N GLY A 531 -24.73 20.21 -17.92
CA GLY A 531 -24.17 20.31 -19.28
C GLY A 531 -25.06 19.78 -20.40
N LYS A 532 -26.22 19.22 -20.09
CA LYS A 532 -27.16 18.64 -21.08
C LYS A 532 -26.48 17.58 -21.96
N VAL A 533 -26.54 16.32 -21.55
CA VAL A 533 -25.89 15.21 -22.24
C VAL A 533 -26.86 14.49 -23.19
N ARG A 534 -26.52 14.47 -24.48
CA ARG A 534 -27.24 13.72 -25.52
C ARG A 534 -26.55 12.36 -25.72
N VAL A 535 -27.35 11.29 -25.79
CA VAL A 535 -26.91 9.91 -25.95
C VAL A 535 -26.86 9.53 -27.42
N ILE A 536 -25.75 8.89 -27.84
CA ILE A 536 -25.61 8.23 -29.13
C ILE A 536 -25.77 6.73 -28.90
N ARG A 537 -26.66 6.08 -29.65
CA ARG A 537 -27.00 4.67 -29.53
C ARG A 537 -26.61 3.89 -30.77
N ASP A 538 -26.27 2.60 -30.57
CA ASP A 538 -26.09 1.63 -31.64
C ASP A 538 -27.43 1.03 -32.12
N GLU A 539 -27.36 0.08 -33.07
CA GLU A 539 -28.52 -0.60 -33.65
C GLU A 539 -29.34 -1.40 -32.62
N ASP A 540 -28.69 -1.87 -31.51
CA ASP A 540 -29.35 -2.55 -30.39
C ASP A 540 -29.96 -1.58 -29.37
N GLY A 541 -29.82 -0.28 -29.61
CA GLY A 541 -30.28 0.81 -28.73
C GLY A 541 -29.40 0.96 -27.48
N ASP A 542 -28.21 0.38 -27.44
CA ASP A 542 -27.26 0.57 -26.36
C ASP A 542 -26.56 1.95 -26.47
N ALA A 543 -26.41 2.64 -25.36
CA ALA A 543 -25.63 3.87 -25.30
C ALA A 543 -24.15 3.56 -25.52
N VAL A 544 -23.59 4.14 -26.61
CA VAL A 544 -22.20 3.88 -27.01
C VAL A 544 -21.35 5.14 -27.01
N ASP A 545 -21.97 6.32 -27.06
CA ASP A 545 -21.26 7.60 -26.95
C ASP A 545 -22.19 8.71 -26.40
N TYR A 546 -21.59 9.82 -26.01
CA TYR A 546 -22.26 10.94 -25.33
C TYR A 546 -21.73 12.28 -25.86
N VAL A 547 -22.64 13.26 -26.02
CA VAL A 547 -22.30 14.63 -26.41
C VAL A 547 -22.75 15.57 -25.31
N VAL A 548 -21.82 16.29 -24.71
CA VAL A 548 -22.09 17.36 -23.76
C VAL A 548 -22.33 18.65 -24.53
N GLU A 549 -23.58 19.18 -24.54
CA GLU A 549 -23.97 20.31 -25.35
C GLU A 549 -23.75 21.66 -24.67
N GLN A 550 -23.61 21.70 -23.35
CA GLN A 550 -23.39 22.91 -22.58
C GLN A 550 -22.20 22.74 -21.61
N PRO A 551 -21.46 23.80 -21.30
CA PRO A 551 -20.31 23.72 -20.38
C PRO A 551 -20.76 23.40 -18.95
N TYR A 552 -19.97 22.63 -18.26
CA TYR A 552 -20.05 22.35 -16.81
C TYR A 552 -18.70 22.57 -16.17
N VAL A 553 -18.63 22.64 -14.83
CA VAL A 553 -17.38 22.76 -14.11
C VAL A 553 -16.96 21.36 -13.62
N PRO A 554 -15.80 20.83 -14.08
CA PRO A 554 -15.30 19.53 -13.63
C PRO A 554 -14.80 19.56 -12.19
N PHE A 555 -14.69 18.38 -11.59
CA PHE A 555 -14.06 18.14 -10.30
C PHE A 555 -12.60 18.64 -10.30
N GLY A 556 -12.12 19.16 -9.16
CA GLY A 556 -10.77 19.70 -9.01
C GLY A 556 -10.67 21.22 -9.22
N ASN A 557 -11.78 21.93 -9.30
CA ASN A 557 -11.82 23.38 -9.50
C ASN A 557 -12.43 24.14 -8.31
N ASN A 558 -12.53 23.48 -7.14
CA ASN A 558 -13.14 24.04 -5.93
C ASN A 558 -14.55 24.60 -6.18
N ASP A 559 -15.37 23.81 -6.85
CA ASP A 559 -16.77 24.16 -7.16
C ASP A 559 -17.71 23.13 -6.53
N ASP A 560 -18.51 23.58 -5.56
CA ASP A 560 -19.39 22.73 -4.77
C ASP A 560 -20.40 21.94 -5.61
N ARG A 561 -20.80 22.47 -6.79
CA ARG A 561 -21.75 21.77 -7.69
C ARG A 561 -21.24 20.39 -8.12
N THR A 562 -19.94 20.24 -8.33
CA THR A 562 -19.34 18.97 -8.73
C THR A 562 -18.67 18.26 -7.55
N ASP A 563 -18.04 19.00 -6.63
CA ASP A 563 -17.39 18.42 -5.45
C ASP A 563 -18.40 17.69 -4.54
N GLU A 564 -19.61 18.24 -4.35
CA GLU A 564 -20.69 17.58 -3.59
C GLU A 564 -21.20 16.29 -4.26
N LEU A 565 -21.14 16.19 -5.59
CA LEU A 565 -21.48 14.95 -6.29
C LEU A 565 -20.44 13.85 -6.02
N ALA A 566 -19.17 14.20 -5.97
CA ALA A 566 -18.11 13.26 -5.58
C ALA A 566 -18.32 12.76 -4.14
N VAL A 567 -18.58 13.66 -3.19
CA VAL A 567 -18.91 13.33 -1.79
C VAL A 567 -20.13 12.41 -1.72
N LYS A 568 -21.20 12.73 -2.46
CA LYS A 568 -22.42 11.93 -2.51
C LYS A 568 -22.16 10.51 -2.99
N VAL A 569 -21.34 10.31 -4.01
CA VAL A 569 -20.98 8.98 -4.55
C VAL A 569 -20.23 8.16 -3.51
N VAL A 570 -19.20 8.74 -2.86
CA VAL A 570 -18.42 8.09 -1.82
C VAL A 570 -19.33 7.60 -0.68
N ARG A 571 -20.17 8.48 -0.13
CA ARG A 571 -21.09 8.16 0.96
C ARG A 571 -22.13 7.11 0.57
N THR A 572 -22.70 7.24 -0.62
CA THR A 572 -23.71 6.30 -1.10
C THR A 572 -23.16 4.89 -1.21
N PHE A 573 -22.00 4.72 -1.85
CA PHE A 573 -21.43 3.39 -2.03
C PHE A 573 -21.00 2.78 -0.70
N MET A 574 -20.37 3.57 0.19
CA MET A 574 -19.98 3.08 1.51
C MET A 574 -21.18 2.64 2.35
N ASN A 575 -22.29 3.37 2.31
CA ASN A 575 -23.52 2.97 3.04
C ASN A 575 -24.08 1.65 2.51
N LYS A 576 -23.98 1.40 1.20
CA LYS A 576 -24.40 0.12 0.62
C LYS A 576 -23.49 -1.03 1.06
N ILE A 577 -22.18 -0.81 1.08
CA ILE A 577 -21.22 -1.79 1.62
C ILE A 577 -21.51 -2.11 3.10
N ARG A 578 -21.72 -1.08 3.94
CA ARG A 578 -22.03 -1.24 5.37
C ARG A 578 -23.31 -2.04 5.66
N SER A 579 -24.21 -2.17 4.69
CA SER A 579 -25.44 -2.96 4.85
C SER A 579 -25.22 -4.48 4.75
N HIS A 580 -24.00 -4.92 4.41
CA HIS A 580 -23.65 -6.33 4.25
C HIS A 580 -22.80 -6.85 5.40
N LYS A 581 -22.98 -8.13 5.74
CA LYS A 581 -22.14 -8.84 6.70
C LYS A 581 -20.81 -9.22 6.05
N MET A 582 -19.71 -8.81 6.68
CA MET A 582 -18.35 -9.18 6.27
C MET A 582 -17.89 -10.48 6.95
N TYR A 583 -16.91 -11.12 6.33
CA TYR A 583 -16.26 -12.31 6.89
C TYR A 583 -15.65 -12.00 8.27
N ARG A 584 -15.91 -12.89 9.26
CA ARG A 584 -15.47 -12.75 10.66
C ARG A 584 -15.85 -11.39 11.29
N ASP A 585 -17.02 -10.88 10.94
CA ASP A 585 -17.57 -9.60 11.43
C ASP A 585 -16.63 -8.40 11.24
N ALA A 586 -15.79 -8.43 10.19
CA ALA A 586 -14.90 -7.32 9.90
C ALA A 586 -15.68 -6.03 9.63
N GLU A 587 -15.18 -4.90 10.14
CA GLU A 587 -15.73 -3.58 9.88
C GLU A 587 -15.35 -3.15 8.45
N PRO A 588 -16.31 -2.85 7.56
CA PRO A 588 -16.00 -2.40 6.22
C PRO A 588 -15.38 -1.00 6.22
N THR A 589 -14.35 -0.82 5.40
CA THR A 589 -13.70 0.46 5.12
C THR A 589 -13.69 0.72 3.62
N GLN A 590 -13.53 1.96 3.19
CA GLN A 590 -13.46 2.32 1.79
C GLN A 590 -12.21 3.13 1.50
N SER A 591 -11.59 2.86 0.34
CA SER A 591 -10.52 3.71 -0.21
C SER A 591 -10.89 4.30 -1.56
N VAL A 592 -10.44 5.52 -1.80
CA VAL A 592 -10.45 6.18 -3.12
C VAL A 592 -9.03 6.05 -3.69
N LEU A 593 -8.78 4.93 -4.39
CA LEU A 593 -7.43 4.55 -4.80
C LEU A 593 -7.47 3.68 -6.06
N THR A 594 -6.71 4.04 -7.09
CA THR A 594 -6.58 3.25 -8.33
C THR A 594 -5.27 2.48 -8.43
N ILE A 595 -4.27 2.83 -7.63
CA ILE A 595 -2.89 2.41 -7.86
C ILE A 595 -2.47 2.88 -9.26
N THR A 596 -1.57 2.21 -9.96
CA THR A 596 -1.26 2.47 -11.38
C THR A 596 -2.24 1.81 -12.35
N SER A 597 -3.27 1.17 -11.81
CA SER A 597 -4.29 0.49 -12.61
C SER A 597 -5.26 1.45 -13.33
N ASN A 598 -5.11 2.76 -13.12
CA ASN A 598 -5.92 3.79 -13.81
C ASN A 598 -5.91 3.63 -15.35
N VAL A 599 -4.77 3.23 -15.93
CA VAL A 599 -4.66 2.91 -17.36
C VAL A 599 -5.49 1.67 -17.71
N VAL A 600 -5.40 0.62 -16.90
CA VAL A 600 -6.14 -0.63 -17.11
C VAL A 600 -7.65 -0.42 -16.97
N TYR A 601 -8.08 0.36 -15.98
CA TYR A 601 -9.50 0.75 -15.85
C TYR A 601 -9.99 1.50 -17.08
N GLY A 602 -9.18 2.43 -17.59
CA GLY A 602 -9.48 3.16 -18.81
C GLY A 602 -9.72 2.25 -20.01
N LYS A 603 -8.84 1.26 -20.22
CA LYS A 603 -8.96 0.26 -21.31
C LYS A 603 -10.21 -0.62 -21.21
N LYS A 604 -10.69 -0.86 -19.98
CA LYS A 604 -11.87 -1.69 -19.71
C LYS A 604 -13.19 -0.90 -19.65
N THR A 605 -13.18 0.40 -19.90
CA THR A 605 -14.34 1.27 -19.75
C THR A 605 -14.61 2.04 -21.05
N GLY A 606 -15.86 1.99 -21.52
CA GLY A 606 -16.35 2.68 -22.72
C GLY A 606 -16.35 4.21 -22.57
N ASN A 607 -16.92 4.91 -23.55
CA ASN A 607 -17.14 6.36 -23.49
C ASN A 607 -18.04 6.70 -22.29
N THR A 608 -17.77 7.82 -21.62
CA THR A 608 -18.52 8.25 -20.44
C THR A 608 -19.21 9.61 -20.65
N PRO A 609 -20.31 9.90 -19.94
CA PRO A 609 -21.12 11.10 -20.14
C PRO A 609 -20.40 12.43 -19.98
N ASP A 610 -19.26 12.46 -19.28
CA ASP A 610 -18.37 13.62 -19.11
C ASP A 610 -17.51 13.93 -20.34
N GLY A 611 -17.62 13.11 -21.41
CA GLY A 611 -16.85 13.23 -22.64
C GLY A 611 -15.51 12.48 -22.64
N ARG A 612 -15.17 11.68 -21.60
CA ARG A 612 -14.01 10.82 -21.61
C ARG A 612 -14.19 9.72 -22.66
N ARG A 613 -13.17 9.49 -23.47
CA ARG A 613 -13.18 8.47 -24.52
C ARG A 613 -12.81 7.08 -24.00
N ALA A 614 -13.37 6.04 -24.60
CA ALA A 614 -13.01 4.65 -24.34
C ALA A 614 -11.50 4.45 -24.47
N GLY A 615 -10.91 3.72 -23.52
CA GLY A 615 -9.46 3.49 -23.48
C GLY A 615 -8.65 4.59 -22.80
N ALA A 616 -9.15 5.82 -22.65
CA ALA A 616 -8.44 6.88 -21.96
C ALA A 616 -8.25 6.54 -20.48
N PRO A 617 -7.04 6.74 -19.89
CA PRO A 617 -6.79 6.49 -18.48
C PRO A 617 -7.75 7.24 -17.54
N PHE A 618 -8.00 6.67 -16.37
CA PHE A 618 -8.71 7.38 -15.28
C PHE A 618 -7.76 8.35 -14.58
N GLY A 619 -8.31 9.38 -13.95
CA GLY A 619 -7.58 10.13 -12.91
C GLY A 619 -7.17 9.16 -11.78
N PRO A 620 -5.88 9.13 -11.35
CA PRO A 620 -5.44 8.19 -10.33
C PRO A 620 -6.01 8.55 -8.96
N GLY A 621 -6.63 7.57 -8.29
CA GLY A 621 -7.23 7.78 -6.96
C GLY A 621 -8.30 8.85 -6.97
N ALA A 622 -8.12 9.87 -6.14
CA ALA A 622 -9.00 11.02 -6.01
C ALA A 622 -8.62 12.20 -6.93
N ASN A 623 -7.63 12.01 -7.80
CA ASN A 623 -7.21 13.05 -8.71
C ASN A 623 -8.37 13.47 -9.65
N PRO A 624 -8.48 14.77 -9.97
CA PRO A 624 -9.23 15.22 -11.12
C PRO A 624 -8.77 14.52 -12.39
N MET A 625 -9.61 14.46 -13.40
CA MET A 625 -9.20 14.03 -14.74
C MET A 625 -8.14 14.97 -15.31
N HIS A 626 -7.16 14.40 -16.02
CA HIS A 626 -6.02 15.14 -16.56
C HIS A 626 -6.46 16.37 -17.36
N GLY A 627 -5.89 17.52 -17.00
CA GLY A 627 -6.13 18.81 -17.67
C GLY A 627 -7.47 19.46 -17.38
N ARG A 628 -8.30 18.90 -16.47
CA ARG A 628 -9.60 19.49 -16.10
C ARG A 628 -9.55 20.43 -14.89
N ASP A 629 -8.54 20.32 -14.05
CA ASP A 629 -8.28 21.17 -12.87
C ASP A 629 -7.58 22.47 -13.29
N THR A 630 -8.31 23.37 -13.92
CA THR A 630 -7.77 24.56 -14.58
C THR A 630 -7.60 25.78 -13.67
N LYS A 631 -8.13 25.74 -12.44
CA LYS A 631 -8.03 26.85 -11.47
C LYS A 631 -6.77 26.84 -10.61
N GLY A 632 -5.81 25.95 -10.89
CA GLY A 632 -4.50 25.87 -10.21
C GLY A 632 -4.46 24.91 -9.02
N ALA A 633 -3.27 24.79 -8.43
CA ALA A 633 -2.93 23.82 -7.41
C ALA A 633 -3.84 23.88 -6.18
N VAL A 634 -4.05 25.08 -5.63
CA VAL A 634 -4.83 25.27 -4.39
C VAL A 634 -6.30 24.88 -4.60
N ALA A 635 -6.88 25.16 -5.76
CA ALA A 635 -8.26 24.76 -6.06
C ALA A 635 -8.40 23.24 -6.18
N SER A 636 -7.44 22.57 -6.80
CA SER A 636 -7.42 21.10 -6.92
C SER A 636 -7.29 20.44 -5.56
N LEU A 637 -6.36 20.90 -4.72
CA LEU A 637 -6.19 20.47 -3.32
C LEU A 637 -7.48 20.65 -2.52
N ALA A 638 -8.14 21.82 -2.64
CA ALA A 638 -9.37 22.11 -1.90
C ALA A 638 -10.53 21.18 -2.30
N SER A 639 -10.71 20.86 -3.60
CA SER A 639 -11.72 19.90 -4.04
C SER A 639 -11.52 18.52 -3.42
N VAL A 640 -10.29 18.01 -3.43
CA VAL A 640 -9.97 16.68 -2.86
C VAL A 640 -10.12 16.68 -1.35
N ALA A 641 -9.76 17.77 -0.66
CA ALA A 641 -9.90 17.89 0.79
C ALA A 641 -11.36 17.83 1.28
N LYS A 642 -12.36 18.06 0.43
CA LYS A 642 -13.80 17.94 0.77
C LYS A 642 -14.28 16.49 0.85
N LEU A 643 -13.51 15.53 0.31
CA LEU A 643 -13.92 14.12 0.34
C LEU A 643 -13.98 13.61 1.78
N PRO A 644 -15.04 12.85 2.15
CA PRO A 644 -15.30 12.49 3.53
C PRO A 644 -14.39 11.34 4.00
N PHE A 645 -13.40 11.64 4.84
CA PHE A 645 -12.50 10.61 5.38
C PHE A 645 -13.24 9.60 6.25
N GLU A 646 -14.29 10.01 6.97
CA GLU A 646 -15.14 9.12 7.79
C GLU A 646 -15.86 8.03 6.97
N ASP A 647 -16.08 8.27 5.66
CA ASP A 647 -16.66 7.31 4.73
C ASP A 647 -15.62 6.66 3.81
N ALA A 648 -14.38 7.11 3.87
CA ALA A 648 -13.26 6.59 3.10
C ALA A 648 -12.00 6.45 3.97
N ASN A 649 -12.14 5.89 5.18
CA ASN A 649 -11.09 5.78 6.18
C ASN A 649 -10.03 4.70 5.88
N ASP A 650 -10.17 3.96 4.78
CA ASP A 650 -9.09 3.15 4.18
C ASP A 650 -8.18 3.99 3.26
N GLY A 651 -8.44 5.27 3.14
CA GLY A 651 -7.58 6.27 2.54
C GLY A 651 -8.09 6.90 1.24
N ILE A 652 -7.73 8.17 1.06
CA ILE A 652 -8.07 8.99 -0.11
C ILE A 652 -6.76 9.40 -0.77
N SER A 653 -6.37 8.67 -1.82
CA SER A 653 -5.09 8.90 -2.50
C SER A 653 -5.17 10.08 -3.45
N TYR A 654 -4.30 11.06 -3.25
CA TYR A 654 -4.10 12.17 -4.17
C TYR A 654 -2.64 12.32 -4.56
N THR A 655 -2.36 12.42 -5.85
CA THR A 655 -1.01 12.63 -6.39
C THR A 655 -0.91 14.03 -6.98
N PHE A 656 -0.01 14.82 -6.43
CA PHE A 656 0.22 16.21 -6.77
C PHE A 656 1.58 16.35 -7.44
N ALA A 657 1.63 17.07 -8.56
CA ALA A 657 2.87 17.40 -9.24
C ALA A 657 2.98 18.92 -9.43
N ILE A 658 4.15 19.46 -9.13
CA ILE A 658 4.44 20.89 -9.22
C ILE A 658 5.85 21.09 -9.76
N THR A 659 6.04 22.14 -10.59
CA THR A 659 7.40 22.48 -11.04
C THR A 659 8.18 23.17 -9.93
N PRO A 660 9.53 22.96 -9.86
CA PRO A 660 10.36 23.63 -8.86
C PRO A 660 10.25 25.15 -8.87
N GLU A 661 10.09 25.75 -10.06
CA GLU A 661 9.99 27.20 -10.26
C GLU A 661 8.69 27.77 -9.68
N THR A 662 7.62 26.99 -9.69
CA THR A 662 6.33 27.40 -9.09
C THR A 662 6.43 27.47 -7.56
N LEU A 663 7.26 26.61 -6.95
CA LEU A 663 7.49 26.65 -5.49
C LEU A 663 8.30 27.88 -5.06
N GLY A 664 9.14 28.46 -5.90
CA GLY A 664 9.92 29.64 -5.55
C GLY A 664 11.21 29.79 -6.35
N LYS A 665 11.90 30.90 -6.14
CA LYS A 665 13.17 31.22 -6.82
C LYS A 665 14.37 30.70 -6.05
N THR A 666 14.32 30.73 -4.73
CA THR A 666 15.41 30.28 -3.86
C THR A 666 15.02 28.94 -3.21
N ASP A 667 16.02 28.17 -2.76
CA ASP A 667 15.78 26.89 -2.10
C ASP A 667 15.00 27.06 -0.80
N ASP A 668 15.19 28.17 -0.08
CA ASP A 668 14.42 28.46 1.13
C ASP A 668 12.96 28.81 0.81
N GLU A 669 12.71 29.60 -0.23
CA GLU A 669 11.33 29.84 -0.71
C GLU A 669 10.65 28.55 -1.11
N LYS A 670 11.31 27.70 -1.89
CA LYS A 670 10.76 26.40 -2.31
C LYS A 670 10.37 25.52 -1.12
N LYS A 671 11.28 25.39 -0.14
CA LYS A 671 11.03 24.60 1.08
C LYS A 671 9.83 25.15 1.87
N ASN A 672 9.82 26.46 2.12
CA ASN A 672 8.77 27.09 2.91
C ASN A 672 7.42 27.05 2.21
N ASN A 673 7.38 27.24 0.89
CA ASN A 673 6.13 27.21 0.13
C ASN A 673 5.54 25.78 0.04
N LEU A 674 6.39 24.75 -0.06
CA LEU A 674 5.89 23.37 0.00
C LEU A 674 5.36 23.04 1.40
N VAL A 675 6.04 23.46 2.48
CA VAL A 675 5.52 23.32 3.86
C VAL A 675 4.16 24.03 3.98
N GLY A 676 4.04 25.27 3.48
CA GLY A 676 2.78 26.00 3.50
C GLY A 676 1.64 25.33 2.72
N LEU A 677 1.94 24.70 1.58
CA LEU A 677 0.95 23.90 0.83
C LEU A 677 0.48 22.69 1.63
N LEU A 678 1.41 21.96 2.26
CA LEU A 678 1.09 20.80 3.09
C LEU A 678 0.23 21.21 4.31
N ASP A 679 0.66 22.23 5.05
CA ASP A 679 -0.09 22.73 6.20
C ASP A 679 -1.50 23.21 5.77
N GLY A 680 -1.61 23.92 4.65
CA GLY A 680 -2.88 24.40 4.12
C GLY A 680 -3.83 23.29 3.67
N TYR A 681 -3.31 22.25 3.02
CA TYR A 681 -4.10 21.10 2.58
C TYR A 681 -4.61 20.27 3.76
N PHE A 682 -3.72 19.94 4.69
CA PHE A 682 -4.10 19.11 5.84
C PHE A 682 -4.97 19.84 6.85
N LYS A 683 -4.86 21.15 6.96
CA LYS A 683 -5.78 22.00 7.75
C LYS A 683 -7.22 21.98 7.20
N GLN A 684 -7.39 21.78 5.89
CA GLN A 684 -8.69 21.59 5.24
C GLN A 684 -9.18 20.13 5.29
N THR A 685 -8.61 19.29 6.18
CA THR A 685 -8.92 17.87 6.35
C THR A 685 -8.57 16.97 5.17
N GLY A 686 -7.70 17.39 4.25
CA GLY A 686 -7.11 16.51 3.26
C GLY A 686 -6.44 15.33 3.96
N HIS A 687 -6.56 14.12 3.36
CA HIS A 687 -6.05 12.90 4.01
C HIS A 687 -4.61 12.60 3.61
N HIS A 688 -4.34 12.45 2.32
CA HIS A 688 -3.07 11.96 1.81
C HIS A 688 -2.60 12.79 0.62
N LEU A 689 -1.30 12.98 0.51
CA LEU A 689 -0.67 13.67 -0.62
C LEU A 689 0.64 12.99 -1.03
N ASN A 690 0.69 12.47 -2.25
CA ASN A 690 1.94 12.22 -2.96
C ASN A 690 2.47 13.53 -3.53
N VAL A 691 3.75 13.82 -3.34
CA VAL A 691 4.38 15.03 -3.85
C VAL A 691 5.46 14.68 -4.88
N ASN A 692 5.25 15.14 -6.11
CA ASN A 692 6.23 15.12 -7.19
C ASN A 692 6.70 16.54 -7.48
N VAL A 693 8.02 16.75 -7.51
CA VAL A 693 8.62 18.06 -7.84
C VAL A 693 9.53 17.90 -9.04
N PHE A 694 8.99 18.10 -10.23
CA PHE A 694 9.72 18.02 -11.50
C PHE A 694 8.99 18.77 -12.63
N GLY A 695 9.71 19.03 -13.74
CA GLY A 695 9.12 19.49 -14.99
C GLY A 695 8.82 18.33 -15.95
N ARG A 696 8.01 18.60 -16.97
CA ARG A 696 7.64 17.61 -18.01
C ARG A 696 8.87 17.15 -18.79
N GLU A 697 9.80 18.06 -19.06
CA GLU A 697 11.01 17.84 -19.85
C GLU A 697 11.88 16.72 -19.26
N LEU A 698 11.95 16.62 -17.93
CA LEU A 698 12.69 15.55 -17.26
C LEU A 698 12.11 14.16 -17.60
N LEU A 699 10.78 14.04 -17.60
CA LEU A 699 10.12 12.77 -17.88
C LEU A 699 10.20 12.39 -19.36
N GLU A 700 10.13 13.38 -20.25
CA GLU A 700 10.27 13.17 -21.69
C GLU A 700 11.71 12.71 -22.02
N ASP A 701 12.72 13.34 -21.45
CA ASP A 701 14.13 12.93 -21.59
C ASP A 701 14.39 11.54 -21.00
N ALA A 702 13.82 11.24 -19.82
CA ALA A 702 13.93 9.91 -19.21
C ALA A 702 13.22 8.79 -20.01
N MET A 703 12.18 9.12 -20.78
CA MET A 703 11.50 8.20 -21.67
C MET A 703 12.34 7.92 -22.93
N GLU A 704 13.07 8.92 -23.44
CA GLU A 704 13.92 8.80 -24.61
C GLU A 704 15.31 8.21 -24.28
N HIS A 705 15.87 8.54 -23.12
CA HIS A 705 17.21 8.19 -22.66
C HIS A 705 17.19 7.49 -21.28
N PRO A 706 16.49 6.33 -21.13
CA PRO A 706 16.29 5.68 -19.82
C PRO A 706 17.60 5.28 -19.12
N GLU A 707 18.68 5.06 -19.86
CA GLU A 707 20.01 4.72 -19.34
C GLU A 707 20.60 5.82 -18.45
N ASN A 708 20.20 7.07 -18.65
CA ASN A 708 20.67 8.22 -17.88
C ASN A 708 19.91 8.35 -16.54
N TYR A 709 18.78 7.63 -16.39
CA TYR A 709 17.85 7.78 -15.26
C TYR A 709 17.55 6.47 -14.52
N PRO A 710 18.55 5.64 -14.16
CA PRO A 710 18.33 4.28 -13.64
C PRO A 710 17.56 4.24 -12.31
N GLN A 711 17.57 5.32 -11.55
CA GLN A 711 16.91 5.43 -10.25
C GLN A 711 15.80 6.50 -10.22
N LEU A 712 15.41 7.08 -11.36
CA LEU A 712 14.34 8.08 -11.37
C LEU A 712 13.07 7.49 -10.79
N THR A 713 12.73 7.98 -9.60
CA THR A 713 11.56 7.56 -8.85
C THR A 713 10.49 8.64 -8.93
N ILE A 714 9.27 8.23 -9.22
CA ILE A 714 8.10 9.10 -9.27
C ILE A 714 7.00 8.55 -8.37
N ARG A 715 6.21 9.46 -7.80
CA ARG A 715 5.00 9.13 -7.06
C ARG A 715 3.84 8.96 -8.04
N VAL A 716 3.06 7.90 -7.91
CA VAL A 716 2.00 7.58 -8.90
C VAL A 716 0.59 7.55 -8.32
N SER A 717 0.34 6.79 -7.26
CA SER A 717 -0.96 6.73 -6.58
C SER A 717 -0.80 5.98 -5.25
N GLY A 718 -0.40 6.69 -4.19
CA GLY A 718 -0.16 6.11 -2.87
C GLY A 718 1.18 5.37 -2.72
N TYR A 719 2.00 5.27 -3.77
CA TYR A 719 3.34 4.70 -3.74
C TYR A 719 4.21 5.27 -4.86
N ALA A 720 5.49 4.91 -4.86
CA ALA A 720 6.44 5.30 -5.88
C ALA A 720 6.77 4.15 -6.82
N VAL A 721 7.20 4.49 -8.02
CA VAL A 721 7.70 3.55 -9.03
C VAL A 721 8.98 4.09 -9.66
N ASN A 722 9.78 3.19 -10.21
CA ASN A 722 10.88 3.60 -11.06
C ASN A 722 10.32 3.92 -12.45
N PHE A 723 10.46 5.17 -12.90
CA PHE A 723 9.84 5.68 -14.12
C PHE A 723 10.23 4.86 -15.36
N ILE A 724 11.48 4.45 -15.48
CA ILE A 724 11.96 3.69 -16.65
C ILE A 724 11.45 2.25 -16.70
N LYS A 725 10.87 1.72 -15.60
CA LYS A 725 10.22 0.41 -15.56
C LYS A 725 8.76 0.43 -16.00
N LEU A 726 8.17 1.61 -16.13
CA LEU A 726 6.79 1.77 -16.61
C LEU A 726 6.70 1.37 -18.09
N THR A 727 5.54 0.82 -18.48
CA THR A 727 5.22 0.67 -19.90
C THR A 727 5.15 2.06 -20.56
N LYS A 728 5.39 2.12 -21.86
CA LYS A 728 5.31 3.39 -22.59
C LYS A 728 3.96 4.13 -22.41
N GLU A 729 2.87 3.37 -22.34
CA GLU A 729 1.54 3.94 -22.07
C GLU A 729 1.43 4.54 -20.67
N GLN A 730 2.00 3.88 -19.67
CA GLN A 730 2.02 4.41 -18.29
C GLN A 730 2.95 5.62 -18.18
N GLN A 731 4.08 5.63 -18.87
CA GLN A 731 4.97 6.80 -18.95
C GLN A 731 4.23 7.99 -19.55
N LEU A 732 3.54 7.79 -20.67
CA LEU A 732 2.72 8.82 -21.31
C LEU A 732 1.56 9.30 -20.42
N ASP A 733 0.92 8.39 -19.67
CA ASP A 733 -0.10 8.78 -18.69
C ASP A 733 0.50 9.74 -17.64
N VAL A 734 1.66 9.42 -17.08
CA VAL A 734 2.34 10.28 -16.09
C VAL A 734 2.74 11.62 -16.68
N ILE A 735 3.30 11.65 -17.89
CA ILE A 735 3.70 12.88 -18.60
C ILE A 735 2.49 13.79 -18.89
N ASN A 736 1.33 13.19 -19.15
CA ASN A 736 0.10 13.91 -19.46
C ASN A 736 -0.70 14.34 -18.22
N ARG A 737 -0.30 13.93 -17.03
CA ARG A 737 -0.94 14.41 -15.79
C ARG A 737 -0.75 15.90 -15.62
N THR A 738 -1.67 16.52 -14.93
CA THR A 738 -1.53 17.94 -14.60
C THR A 738 -0.28 18.18 -13.76
N ILE A 739 0.64 18.98 -14.27
CA ILE A 739 1.78 19.51 -13.51
C ILE A 739 1.48 20.97 -13.24
N SER A 740 1.32 21.32 -11.97
CA SER A 740 0.93 22.67 -11.58
C SER A 740 2.09 23.66 -11.85
N SER A 741 1.82 24.61 -12.72
CA SER A 741 2.70 25.74 -13.05
C SER A 741 2.23 27.06 -12.44
N LYS A 742 1.15 27.00 -11.61
CA LYS A 742 0.58 28.13 -10.85
C LYS A 742 0.12 27.62 -9.49
N MET A 743 0.36 28.41 -8.47
CA MET A 743 -0.18 28.21 -7.11
C MET A 743 -1.70 28.39 -7.07
#